data_5de949849348d7ca162688b88d02cf57
#
_entry.id   5de949849348d7ca162688b88d02cf57
#
_cell.length_a   1.000
_cell.length_b   1.000
_cell.length_c   1.000
_cell.angle_alpha   90.00
_cell.angle_beta   90.00
_cell.angle_gamma   90.00
#
_symmetry.space_group_name_H-M   'P 1'
#
loop_
_entity.id
_entity.type
_entity.pdbx_description
1 polymer ?
#
loop_
_entity_poly.entity_id
_entity_poly.type
_entity_poly.pdbx_seq_one_letter_code
_entity_poly.pdbx_strand_id
1 'polypeptide(L)'
;MENSDNMKEAFRASLECATNLRNEYYCPEHLLYAFLLQPAFQGALLSFSVEPDDMREELLAWLQQQDHLPESSGDEEQKPVMSVQMTELISSACHHTFFASREQADVPHFTYAMLGLEESWAAYMLKKNLKDQVPEFMSHLISFYDIEGEDFESSRPTDDVFDGSHRLGDEELYVDDDGEEDDSLNGKIKQQAWRQLVTCVNDLVDQHNPLIGREQELERTLQVLCRKEKNNPLHVGEPGVGKTALVYGLAARIERGDVPERLKGCRIYQMDMGTMLAGTQYRGDFEKRIKRVMEGVAREGNGIIYIDEIHNMIGAGRGSDGGPDASNMLKPYLESGDIRFIGSTTYEEYNRHFARQRGIVRRFQQIDIAEPSQEEAIQILKGLRQQYETFHHVSYPDDVLEYAVRQSARLVSDRFLPDKAIDLIDEAGAQMEMAAGASKGENSEGEDVPQVTQQLVADILAKVCKVDAAALKEDDNTLLATLQERMLQKIYGQDEAVRQVVEAVQMAKAGLLDDDKPLGSLLFVGPTGVGKTEVARQLARELGVQLVRFDMSEYTEKHAVAKLIGSPAGYVGYEDGGLLTDAIRKTPNCVLLLDEIEKAHQDIYNILLQVMDYARLTDNRGQKADFRNVVVIMTSNAGAQFASQASVGFQSRVTRGDAMLAQVKKTFKPEFLNRLTGTVVFRDMDEQMASLILDKKLRELQEKLSARKVQLTLSDEARRWLLKKGFTKEYGAREIDRVISHDVKPLLMRELLFGQLQHGGKAQLKVEADALSISL
;
A
#
# COMPACT_ATOMS: atom_id res chain seq x y z
N MET A 1 -8.81 26.86 2.99
CA MET A 1 -9.39 27.93 2.22
C MET A 1 -10.83 28.06 2.62
N GLU A 2 -11.32 29.27 2.92
CA GLU A 2 -12.72 29.46 3.32
C GLU A 2 -13.58 29.79 2.09
N ASN A 3 -14.84 29.36 2.10
CA ASN A 3 -15.82 29.74 1.09
C ASN A 3 -16.50 31.05 1.50
N SER A 4 -16.87 31.89 0.52
CA SER A 4 -17.69 33.09 0.75
C SER A 4 -19.04 32.70 1.33
N ASP A 5 -19.76 33.66 1.88
CA ASP A 5 -21.11 33.44 2.44
C ASP A 5 -22.10 33.07 1.31
N ASN A 6 -21.97 33.66 0.12
CA ASN A 6 -22.75 33.32 -1.05
C ASN A 6 -22.51 31.84 -1.46
N MET A 7 -21.28 31.39 -1.36
CA MET A 7 -20.93 30.01 -1.73
C MET A 7 -21.39 29.00 -0.66
N LYS A 8 -21.33 29.36 0.63
CA LYS A 8 -21.88 28.52 1.72
C LYS A 8 -23.39 28.34 1.57
N GLU A 9 -24.12 29.41 1.19
CA GLU A 9 -25.56 29.34 0.92
C GLU A 9 -25.84 28.47 -0.32
N ALA A 10 -25.08 28.62 -1.39
CA ALA A 10 -25.20 27.79 -2.57
C ALA A 10 -24.98 26.29 -2.30
N PHE A 11 -23.97 25.95 -1.52
CA PHE A 11 -23.73 24.55 -1.11
C PHE A 11 -24.89 23.98 -0.28
N ARG A 12 -25.45 24.78 0.63
CA ARG A 12 -26.62 24.35 1.41
C ARG A 12 -27.82 24.09 0.50
N ALA A 13 -28.16 25.05 -0.35
CA ALA A 13 -29.29 24.93 -1.27
C ALA A 13 -29.14 23.76 -2.27
N SER A 14 -27.93 23.54 -2.78
CA SER A 14 -27.64 22.43 -3.70
C SER A 14 -27.76 21.07 -3.02
N LEU A 15 -27.29 20.93 -1.78
CA LEU A 15 -27.43 19.69 -1.02
C LEU A 15 -28.89 19.43 -0.61
N GLU A 16 -29.64 20.47 -0.23
CA GLU A 16 -31.07 20.37 0.00
C GLU A 16 -31.81 19.92 -1.26
N CYS A 17 -31.46 20.46 -2.42
CA CYS A 17 -32.03 20.04 -3.72
C CYS A 17 -31.78 18.55 -3.97
N ALA A 18 -30.53 18.07 -3.85
CA ALA A 18 -30.16 16.67 -4.03
C ALA A 18 -30.91 15.74 -3.06
N THR A 19 -31.07 16.17 -1.82
CA THR A 19 -31.77 15.40 -0.77
C THR A 19 -33.27 15.36 -1.04
N ASN A 20 -33.90 16.49 -1.42
CA ASN A 20 -35.34 16.57 -1.72
C ASN A 20 -35.72 15.76 -2.96
N LEU A 21 -34.84 15.72 -3.97
CA LEU A 21 -35.00 14.90 -5.17
C LEU A 21 -34.63 13.43 -4.91
N ARG A 22 -34.03 13.13 -3.75
CA ARG A 22 -33.55 11.77 -3.40
C ARG A 22 -32.55 11.22 -4.39
N ASN A 23 -31.75 12.06 -5.04
CA ASN A 23 -30.73 11.59 -5.97
C ASN A 23 -29.67 10.77 -5.24
N GLU A 24 -29.17 9.70 -5.88
CA GLU A 24 -28.11 8.87 -5.34
C GLU A 24 -26.78 9.63 -5.26
N TYR A 25 -26.50 10.50 -6.23
CA TYR A 25 -25.28 11.28 -6.32
C TYR A 25 -25.52 12.78 -6.22
N TYR A 26 -24.64 13.46 -5.47
CA TYR A 26 -24.53 14.90 -5.41
C TYR A 26 -23.56 15.40 -6.50
N CYS A 27 -24.07 16.04 -7.55
CA CYS A 27 -23.37 16.39 -8.78
C CYS A 27 -23.21 17.91 -8.97
N PRO A 28 -22.33 18.39 -9.87
CA PRO A 28 -22.20 19.80 -10.25
C PRO A 28 -23.50 20.45 -10.70
N GLU A 29 -24.42 19.70 -11.25
CA GLU A 29 -25.73 20.12 -11.70
C GLU A 29 -26.61 20.65 -10.53
N HIS A 30 -26.51 20.04 -9.35
CA HIS A 30 -27.20 20.56 -8.17
C HIS A 30 -26.61 21.89 -7.74
N LEU A 31 -25.31 22.11 -7.90
CA LEU A 31 -24.66 23.36 -7.58
C LEU A 31 -25.06 24.46 -8.57
N LEU A 32 -25.12 24.16 -9.86
CA LEU A 32 -25.64 25.07 -10.87
C LEU A 32 -27.10 25.47 -10.57
N TYR A 33 -27.93 24.50 -10.16
CA TYR A 33 -29.31 24.80 -9.74
C TYR A 33 -29.34 25.83 -8.59
N ALA A 34 -28.45 25.69 -7.60
CA ALA A 34 -28.36 26.64 -6.51
C ALA A 34 -27.85 28.03 -6.97
N PHE A 35 -26.93 28.09 -7.94
CA PHE A 35 -26.51 29.36 -8.54
C PHE A 35 -27.66 30.07 -9.27
N LEU A 36 -28.49 29.33 -9.96
CA LEU A 36 -29.67 29.86 -10.66
C LEU A 36 -30.73 30.43 -9.68
N LEU A 37 -30.66 30.16 -8.39
CA LEU A 37 -31.50 30.77 -7.36
C LEU A 37 -30.96 32.12 -6.84
N GLN A 38 -29.67 32.41 -7.08
CA GLN A 38 -29.06 33.65 -6.56
C GLN A 38 -29.34 34.84 -7.46
N PRO A 39 -29.80 35.98 -6.90
CA PRO A 39 -30.15 37.17 -7.69
C PRO A 39 -28.99 37.73 -8.52
N ALA A 40 -27.76 37.67 -8.00
CA ALA A 40 -26.57 38.13 -8.69
C ALA A 40 -26.28 37.26 -9.94
N PHE A 41 -26.39 35.94 -9.83
CA PHE A 41 -26.19 35.03 -10.96
C PHE A 41 -27.32 35.19 -12.03
N GLN A 42 -28.56 35.34 -11.58
CA GLN A 42 -29.70 35.64 -12.47
C GLN A 42 -29.50 36.95 -13.22
N GLY A 43 -29.08 38.02 -12.51
CA GLY A 43 -28.77 39.31 -13.12
C GLY A 43 -27.70 39.24 -14.20
N ALA A 44 -26.66 38.45 -13.95
CA ALA A 44 -25.59 38.19 -14.91
C ALA A 44 -26.13 37.50 -16.17
N LEU A 45 -26.92 36.44 -16.02
CA LEU A 45 -27.52 35.71 -17.17
C LEU A 45 -28.48 36.57 -17.99
N LEU A 46 -29.34 37.36 -17.34
CA LEU A 46 -30.29 38.26 -18.00
C LEU A 46 -29.56 39.33 -18.86
N SER A 47 -28.38 39.76 -18.46
CA SER A 47 -27.56 40.69 -19.24
C SER A 47 -27.12 40.12 -20.60
N PHE A 48 -27.14 38.79 -20.73
CA PHE A 48 -26.82 38.05 -21.96
C PHE A 48 -28.06 37.46 -22.65
N SER A 49 -29.24 37.95 -22.32
CA SER A 49 -30.53 37.49 -22.86
C SER A 49 -30.80 35.98 -22.62
N VAL A 50 -30.28 35.44 -21.53
CA VAL A 50 -30.56 34.07 -21.08
C VAL A 50 -31.56 34.14 -19.94
N GLU A 51 -32.72 33.45 -20.10
CA GLU A 51 -33.74 33.38 -19.09
C GLU A 51 -33.39 32.35 -18.01
N PRO A 52 -33.13 32.77 -16.75
CA PRO A 52 -32.69 31.84 -15.69
C PRO A 52 -33.74 30.80 -15.32
N ASP A 53 -35.03 31.16 -15.43
CA ASP A 53 -36.15 30.26 -15.10
C ASP A 53 -36.25 29.10 -16.09
N ASP A 54 -36.10 29.35 -17.38
CA ASP A 54 -36.12 28.30 -18.42
C ASP A 54 -34.94 27.33 -18.19
N MET A 55 -33.79 27.87 -17.90
CA MET A 55 -32.59 27.08 -17.62
C MET A 55 -32.74 26.23 -16.35
N ARG A 56 -33.38 26.80 -15.33
CA ARG A 56 -33.66 26.09 -14.06
C ARG A 56 -34.65 24.95 -14.25
N GLU A 57 -35.71 25.16 -15.06
CA GLU A 57 -36.70 24.12 -15.36
C GLU A 57 -36.08 22.95 -16.16
N GLU A 58 -35.27 23.26 -17.18
CA GLU A 58 -34.55 22.23 -17.96
C GLU A 58 -33.61 21.41 -17.06
N LEU A 59 -32.87 22.07 -16.16
CA LEU A 59 -31.94 21.43 -15.23
C LEU A 59 -32.67 20.56 -14.19
N LEU A 60 -33.80 21.06 -13.65
CA LEU A 60 -34.60 20.31 -12.69
C LEU A 60 -35.22 19.05 -13.33
N ALA A 61 -35.71 19.18 -14.57
CA ALA A 61 -36.26 18.05 -15.33
C ALA A 61 -35.19 16.96 -15.59
N TRP A 62 -33.91 17.37 -15.78
CA TRP A 62 -32.80 16.43 -15.95
C TRP A 62 -32.43 15.77 -14.60
N LEU A 63 -32.37 16.53 -13.51
CA LEU A 63 -32.08 16.00 -12.15
C LEU A 63 -33.11 14.99 -11.67
N GLN A 64 -34.40 15.18 -12.06
CA GLN A 64 -35.49 14.24 -11.77
C GLN A 64 -35.40 12.91 -12.50
N GLN A 65 -34.61 12.81 -13.56
CA GLN A 65 -34.40 11.58 -14.34
C GLN A 65 -33.18 10.77 -13.87
N GLN A 66 -32.40 11.30 -12.96
CA GLN A 66 -31.22 10.61 -12.45
C GLN A 66 -31.58 9.50 -11.45
N ASP A 67 -30.63 8.63 -11.14
CA ASP A 67 -30.81 7.54 -10.20
C ASP A 67 -31.18 8.05 -8.81
N HIS A 68 -32.18 7.42 -8.19
CA HIS A 68 -32.75 7.82 -6.91
C HIS A 68 -32.41 6.79 -5.83
N LEU A 69 -32.21 7.28 -4.62
CA LEU A 69 -32.06 6.44 -3.44
C LEU A 69 -33.35 5.61 -3.21
N PRO A 70 -33.21 4.30 -2.89
CA PRO A 70 -34.36 3.45 -2.64
C PRO A 70 -35.19 3.93 -1.43
N GLU A 71 -36.49 3.61 -1.40
CA GLU A 71 -37.33 3.93 -0.25
C GLU A 71 -36.85 3.16 0.99
N SER A 72 -36.28 3.88 1.97
CA SER A 72 -35.84 3.27 3.21
C SER A 72 -37.07 2.99 4.11
N SER A 73 -37.15 1.77 4.61
CA SER A 73 -38.14 1.34 5.60
C SER A 73 -37.67 1.54 7.05
N GLY A 74 -36.80 2.51 7.35
CA GLY A 74 -36.25 2.77 8.67
C GLY A 74 -35.80 4.23 8.86
N ASP A 75 -35.61 4.64 10.13
CA ASP A 75 -35.30 6.02 10.58
C ASP A 75 -33.93 6.60 10.18
N GLU A 76 -33.17 5.98 9.28
CA GLU A 76 -31.91 6.54 8.78
C GLU A 76 -32.13 7.22 7.42
N GLU A 77 -32.09 8.54 7.39
CA GLU A 77 -32.03 9.33 6.16
C GLU A 77 -30.74 9.02 5.41
N GLN A 78 -30.83 8.29 4.29
CA GLN A 78 -29.71 8.10 3.39
C GLN A 78 -29.41 9.42 2.69
N LYS A 79 -28.15 9.90 2.81
CA LYS A 79 -27.70 11.15 2.18
C LYS A 79 -27.07 10.85 0.81
N PRO A 80 -27.22 11.78 -0.16
CA PRO A 80 -26.55 11.67 -1.45
C PRO A 80 -25.04 11.53 -1.31
N VAL A 81 -24.41 10.69 -2.13
CA VAL A 81 -22.96 10.51 -2.17
C VAL A 81 -22.36 11.54 -3.14
N MET A 82 -21.26 12.19 -2.76
CA MET A 82 -20.58 13.15 -3.62
C MET A 82 -20.03 12.45 -4.87
N SER A 83 -20.37 12.97 -6.07
CA SER A 83 -19.86 12.43 -7.33
C SER A 83 -18.39 12.76 -7.56
N VAL A 84 -17.71 11.99 -8.43
CA VAL A 84 -16.32 12.24 -8.81
C VAL A 84 -16.17 13.63 -9.44
N GLN A 85 -17.09 14.00 -10.33
CA GLN A 85 -17.12 15.32 -10.98
C GLN A 85 -17.29 16.48 -9.99
N MET A 86 -18.07 16.29 -8.93
CA MET A 86 -18.22 17.30 -7.87
C MET A 86 -16.94 17.47 -7.06
N THR A 87 -16.23 16.38 -6.81
CA THR A 87 -14.91 16.42 -6.14
C THR A 87 -13.87 17.14 -7.01
N GLU A 88 -13.88 16.86 -8.31
CA GLU A 88 -13.02 17.53 -9.31
C GLU A 88 -13.32 19.01 -9.40
N LEU A 89 -14.61 19.40 -9.46
CA LEU A 89 -15.06 20.78 -9.44
C LEU A 89 -14.54 21.56 -8.24
N ILE A 90 -14.70 21.00 -7.04
CA ILE A 90 -14.24 21.64 -5.80
C ILE A 90 -12.71 21.81 -5.81
N SER A 91 -11.98 20.77 -6.20
CA SER A 91 -10.53 20.82 -6.29
C SER A 91 -10.05 21.89 -7.27
N SER A 92 -10.66 21.95 -8.47
CA SER A 92 -10.34 22.93 -9.52
C SER A 92 -10.65 24.36 -9.06
N ALA A 93 -11.84 24.61 -8.45
CA ALA A 93 -12.20 25.92 -7.93
C ALA A 93 -11.23 26.38 -6.82
N CYS A 94 -10.81 25.49 -5.92
CA CYS A 94 -9.82 25.79 -4.89
C CYS A 94 -8.45 26.14 -5.50
N HIS A 95 -8.01 25.42 -6.54
CA HIS A 95 -6.78 25.73 -7.26
C HIS A 95 -6.84 27.12 -7.91
N HIS A 96 -7.93 27.44 -8.62
CA HIS A 96 -8.10 28.77 -9.25
C HIS A 96 -8.07 29.89 -8.22
N THR A 97 -8.72 29.74 -7.08
CA THR A 97 -8.73 30.73 -6.00
C THR A 97 -7.35 30.92 -5.38
N PHE A 98 -6.59 29.83 -5.22
CA PHE A 98 -5.21 29.85 -4.70
C PHE A 98 -4.27 30.59 -5.64
N PHE A 99 -4.33 30.32 -6.95
CA PHE A 99 -3.50 31.01 -7.95
C PHE A 99 -3.87 32.49 -8.13
N ALA A 100 -5.14 32.84 -7.89
CA ALA A 100 -5.56 34.25 -7.85
C ALA A 100 -5.18 34.98 -6.55
N SER A 101 -4.38 34.35 -5.66
CA SER A 101 -3.94 34.90 -4.36
C SER A 101 -5.07 35.39 -3.48
N ARG A 102 -6.20 34.68 -3.49
CA ARG A 102 -7.39 35.03 -2.73
C ARG A 102 -7.57 34.12 -1.51
N GLU A 103 -8.09 34.72 -0.43
CA GLU A 103 -8.37 33.97 0.82
C GLU A 103 -9.67 33.19 0.79
N GLN A 104 -10.64 33.58 -0.06
CA GLN A 104 -11.98 32.96 -0.12
C GLN A 104 -12.39 32.63 -1.55
N ALA A 105 -12.99 31.45 -1.73
CA ALA A 105 -13.59 31.01 -2.96
C ALA A 105 -15.07 31.46 -3.06
N ASP A 106 -15.50 32.00 -4.20
CA ASP A 106 -16.87 32.48 -4.44
C ASP A 106 -17.45 31.92 -5.75
N VAL A 107 -18.71 32.17 -6.02
CA VAL A 107 -19.51 31.65 -7.14
C VAL A 107 -18.80 31.77 -8.50
N PRO A 108 -18.16 32.91 -8.88
CA PRO A 108 -17.43 33.00 -10.13
C PRO A 108 -16.32 31.97 -10.28
N HIS A 109 -15.57 31.65 -9.21
CA HIS A 109 -14.51 30.64 -9.24
C HIS A 109 -15.05 29.24 -9.52
N PHE A 110 -16.18 28.89 -8.88
CA PHE A 110 -16.85 27.62 -9.12
C PHE A 110 -17.52 27.54 -10.48
N THR A 111 -18.07 28.65 -10.97
CA THR A 111 -18.64 28.71 -12.34
C THR A 111 -17.56 28.51 -13.38
N TYR A 112 -16.39 29.13 -13.21
CA TYR A 112 -15.25 28.94 -14.09
C TYR A 112 -14.77 27.48 -14.09
N ALA A 113 -14.58 26.89 -12.91
CA ALA A 113 -14.20 25.49 -12.78
C ALA A 113 -15.25 24.53 -13.39
N MET A 114 -16.53 24.86 -13.27
CA MET A 114 -17.64 24.08 -13.84
C MET A 114 -17.60 24.09 -15.37
N LEU A 115 -17.29 25.22 -15.97
CA LEU A 115 -17.14 25.34 -17.44
C LEU A 115 -15.97 24.48 -17.99
N GLY A 116 -14.98 24.15 -17.16
CA GLY A 116 -13.86 23.27 -17.50
C GLY A 116 -14.18 21.76 -17.47
N LEU A 117 -15.33 21.34 -16.94
CA LEU A 117 -15.70 19.92 -16.88
C LEU A 117 -16.18 19.41 -18.26
N GLU A 118 -15.46 18.44 -18.86
CA GLU A 118 -15.76 17.95 -20.21
C GLU A 118 -17.09 17.16 -20.30
N GLU A 119 -17.45 16.39 -19.26
CA GLU A 119 -18.60 15.48 -19.26
C GLU A 119 -19.76 15.94 -18.37
N SER A 120 -19.81 17.21 -17.93
CA SER A 120 -20.86 17.74 -17.05
C SER A 120 -22.01 18.35 -17.87
N TRP A 121 -23.24 17.96 -17.50
CA TRP A 121 -24.44 18.58 -18.06
C TRP A 121 -24.55 20.06 -17.68
N ALA A 122 -24.08 20.44 -16.49
CA ALA A 122 -24.03 21.84 -16.06
C ALA A 122 -23.13 22.68 -16.97
N ALA A 123 -21.94 22.19 -17.30
CA ALA A 123 -21.02 22.85 -18.26
C ALA A 123 -21.65 22.96 -19.64
N TYR A 124 -22.29 21.89 -20.13
CA TYR A 124 -23.00 21.89 -21.40
C TYR A 124 -24.13 22.92 -21.44
N MET A 125 -24.95 23.01 -20.39
CA MET A 125 -26.06 23.98 -20.31
C MET A 125 -25.57 25.42 -20.34
N LEU A 126 -24.51 25.74 -19.60
CA LEU A 126 -23.91 27.08 -19.61
C LEU A 126 -23.40 27.42 -21.01
N LYS A 127 -22.62 26.53 -21.64
CA LYS A 127 -22.09 26.73 -22.99
C LYS A 127 -23.18 26.81 -24.05
N LYS A 128 -24.22 26.00 -23.97
CA LYS A 128 -25.36 25.98 -24.89
C LYS A 128 -26.13 27.32 -24.90
N ASN A 129 -26.35 27.90 -23.75
CA ASN A 129 -27.15 29.14 -23.60
C ASN A 129 -26.33 30.40 -23.85
N LEU A 130 -25.06 30.43 -23.43
CA LEU A 130 -24.16 31.59 -23.56
C LEU A 130 -23.41 31.60 -24.89
N LYS A 131 -23.25 30.46 -25.57
CA LYS A 131 -22.54 30.32 -26.87
C LYS A 131 -21.14 30.98 -26.81
N ASP A 132 -20.84 31.84 -27.76
CA ASP A 132 -19.55 32.55 -27.90
C ASP A 132 -19.39 33.70 -26.87
N GLN A 133 -20.38 33.94 -25.99
CA GLN A 133 -20.37 35.05 -25.02
C GLN A 133 -19.93 34.62 -23.59
N VAL A 134 -19.40 33.43 -23.48
CA VAL A 134 -18.96 32.92 -22.15
C VAL A 134 -17.85 33.79 -21.50
N PRO A 135 -16.85 34.29 -22.23
CA PRO A 135 -15.84 35.16 -21.67
C PRO A 135 -16.40 36.45 -21.09
N GLU A 136 -17.29 37.12 -21.89
CA GLU A 136 -17.96 38.34 -21.45
C GLU A 136 -18.89 38.09 -20.27
N PHE A 137 -19.59 36.94 -20.24
CA PHE A 137 -20.41 36.51 -19.12
C PHE A 137 -19.60 36.36 -17.86
N MET A 138 -18.43 35.71 -17.92
CA MET A 138 -17.57 35.55 -16.75
C MET A 138 -17.06 36.89 -16.20
N SER A 139 -16.69 37.83 -17.07
CA SER A 139 -16.30 39.19 -16.66
C SER A 139 -17.46 39.95 -15.99
N HIS A 140 -18.68 39.80 -16.51
CA HIS A 140 -19.88 40.36 -15.90
C HIS A 140 -20.22 39.70 -14.58
N LEU A 141 -20.15 38.38 -14.50
CA LEU A 141 -20.41 37.62 -13.27
C LEU A 141 -19.52 38.08 -12.11
N ILE A 142 -18.24 38.32 -12.39
CA ILE A 142 -17.27 38.85 -11.42
C ILE A 142 -17.73 40.20 -10.87
N SER A 143 -18.21 41.09 -11.72
CA SER A 143 -18.71 42.40 -11.31
C SER A 143 -19.98 42.35 -10.45
N PHE A 144 -20.85 41.36 -10.66
CA PHE A 144 -22.08 41.16 -9.87
C PHE A 144 -21.81 40.62 -8.46
N TYR A 145 -20.66 39.98 -8.23
CA TYR A 145 -20.25 39.46 -6.92
C TYR A 145 -19.27 40.40 -6.19
N ASP A 146 -19.12 41.66 -6.64
CA ASP A 146 -18.24 42.69 -6.04
C ASP A 146 -16.82 42.21 -5.72
N ILE A 147 -16.29 41.36 -6.60
CA ILE A 147 -14.91 40.85 -6.47
C ILE A 147 -13.98 41.94 -7.04
N GLU A 148 -13.70 42.99 -6.24
CA GLU A 148 -12.74 44.04 -6.62
C GLU A 148 -11.31 43.52 -6.67
N GLY A 149 -10.61 43.72 -7.79
CA GLY A 149 -9.19 43.48 -7.96
C GLY A 149 -8.80 43.34 -9.44
N GLU A 150 -7.75 44.02 -9.84
CA GLU A 150 -7.23 44.06 -11.22
C GLU A 150 -6.72 42.69 -11.76
N ASP A 151 -6.61 41.66 -10.91
CA ASP A 151 -5.95 40.40 -11.25
C ASP A 151 -6.82 39.42 -12.05
N PHE A 152 -8.12 39.68 -12.21
CA PHE A 152 -9.02 38.86 -13.02
C PHE A 152 -8.93 39.13 -14.52
N GLU A 153 -8.29 40.21 -14.95
CA GLU A 153 -8.00 40.43 -16.38
C GLU A 153 -7.01 39.43 -16.95
N SER A 154 -6.10 38.93 -16.12
CA SER A 154 -5.20 37.82 -16.46
C SER A 154 -5.89 36.44 -16.52
N SER A 155 -7.12 36.33 -16.03
CA SER A 155 -7.93 35.10 -15.97
C SER A 155 -9.08 35.12 -16.96
N ARG A 156 -9.08 35.98 -17.97
CA ARG A 156 -10.09 35.95 -19.03
C ARG A 156 -10.02 34.62 -19.75
N PRO A 157 -11.15 33.87 -19.88
CA PRO A 157 -11.20 32.72 -20.75
C PRO A 157 -10.88 33.17 -22.19
N THR A 158 -9.76 32.76 -22.71
CA THR A 158 -9.49 32.85 -24.16
C THR A 158 -10.18 31.68 -24.84
N ASP A 159 -10.45 31.76 -26.15
CA ASP A 159 -11.11 30.69 -26.93
C ASP A 159 -10.38 29.33 -26.75
N ASP A 160 -9.11 29.34 -26.38
CA ASP A 160 -8.30 28.16 -26.11
C ASP A 160 -8.57 27.50 -24.73
N VAL A 161 -9.25 28.17 -23.79
CA VAL A 161 -9.58 27.62 -22.45
C VAL A 161 -10.73 26.61 -22.52
N PHE A 162 -11.56 26.71 -23.60
CA PHE A 162 -12.66 25.77 -23.82
C PHE A 162 -12.22 24.44 -24.41
N ASP A 163 -10.95 24.33 -24.84
CA ASP A 163 -10.37 23.07 -25.37
C ASP A 163 -9.57 22.28 -24.32
N GLY A 164 -9.86 22.49 -23.02
CA GLY A 164 -9.23 21.76 -21.92
C GLY A 164 -7.78 22.14 -21.62
N SER A 165 -7.29 23.20 -22.26
CA SER A 165 -5.88 23.59 -22.18
C SER A 165 -5.67 24.89 -21.46
N HIS A 166 -5.13 24.82 -20.23
CA HIS A 166 -4.66 26.00 -19.52
C HIS A 166 -3.38 26.57 -20.18
N ARG A 167 -3.52 27.63 -20.98
CA ARG A 167 -2.37 28.52 -21.27
C ARG A 167 -2.16 29.43 -20.07
N LEU A 168 -1.19 29.11 -19.23
CA LEU A 168 -0.56 30.10 -18.38
C LEU A 168 0.17 31.10 -19.29
N GLY A 169 -0.39 32.30 -19.33
CA GLY A 169 0.14 33.54 -19.91
C GLY A 169 1.39 33.47 -20.81
N ASP A 170 1.23 33.13 -22.07
CA ASP A 170 2.29 33.25 -23.08
C ASP A 170 2.24 34.59 -23.88
N GLU A 171 1.40 35.53 -23.48
CA GLU A 171 1.24 36.75 -24.27
C GLU A 171 2.35 37.85 -24.14
N GLU A 172 3.40 37.65 -23.34
CA GLU A 172 4.45 38.65 -23.22
C GLU A 172 5.89 38.20 -23.54
N LEU A 173 6.10 37.26 -24.44
CA LEU A 173 7.46 36.80 -24.79
C LEU A 173 7.78 36.75 -26.26
N TYR A 174 7.12 37.60 -27.08
CA TYR A 174 7.69 38.02 -28.35
C TYR A 174 8.47 39.30 -28.11
N VAL A 175 9.74 39.17 -27.82
CA VAL A 175 10.68 40.26 -28.04
C VAL A 175 11.43 39.92 -29.30
N ASP A 176 11.17 40.70 -30.35
CA ASP A 176 12.01 40.77 -31.52
C ASP A 176 13.45 41.03 -31.10
N ASP A 177 14.38 40.32 -31.69
CA ASP A 177 15.81 40.37 -31.47
C ASP A 177 16.39 41.59 -32.18
N ASP A 178 15.99 42.81 -31.77
CA ASP A 178 16.64 44.04 -32.22
C ASP A 178 16.79 45.02 -31.04
N GLY A 179 18.00 45.08 -30.59
CA GLY A 179 18.72 46.00 -29.72
C GLY A 179 17.94 47.12 -29.03
N GLU A 180 18.09 47.12 -27.70
CA GLU A 180 18.60 48.23 -26.88
C GLU A 180 18.50 47.85 -25.41
N GLU A 181 19.60 47.99 -24.69
CA GLU A 181 19.70 47.78 -23.25
C GLU A 181 18.83 48.83 -22.52
N ASP A 182 17.71 48.40 -21.94
CA ASP A 182 16.96 49.24 -21.00
C ASP A 182 17.02 48.64 -19.59
N ASP A 183 17.71 49.35 -18.73
CA ASP A 183 18.08 49.03 -17.35
C ASP A 183 16.86 49.27 -16.43
N SER A 184 15.79 48.44 -16.54
CA SER A 184 14.59 48.54 -15.72
C SER A 184 14.37 47.33 -14.84
N LEU A 185 13.69 47.51 -13.72
CA LEU A 185 13.34 46.47 -12.75
C LEU A 185 12.63 45.27 -13.40
N ASN A 186 11.94 45.45 -14.51
CA ASN A 186 11.26 44.38 -15.28
C ASN A 186 12.25 43.39 -15.93
N GLY A 187 13.44 43.84 -16.33
CA GLY A 187 14.50 42.96 -16.84
C GLY A 187 15.00 41.96 -15.79
N LYS A 188 15.05 42.36 -14.50
CA LYS A 188 15.52 41.50 -13.43
C LYS A 188 14.48 40.43 -13.05
N ILE A 189 13.19 40.73 -13.15
CA ILE A 189 12.09 39.78 -12.87
C ILE A 189 12.02 38.73 -13.98
N LYS A 190 12.15 39.12 -15.25
CA LYS A 190 12.21 38.20 -16.40
C LYS A 190 13.45 37.28 -16.38
N GLN A 191 14.57 37.74 -15.84
CA GLN A 191 15.81 36.96 -15.71
C GLN A 191 15.76 35.88 -14.65
N GLN A 192 14.82 35.91 -13.69
CA GLN A 192 14.71 34.94 -12.58
C GLN A 192 13.54 33.94 -12.73
N ALA A 193 12.73 34.01 -13.78
CA ALA A 193 11.55 33.15 -13.99
C ALA A 193 11.87 31.64 -14.05
N TRP A 194 13.12 31.27 -14.39
CA TRP A 194 13.53 29.84 -14.34
C TRP A 194 13.61 29.27 -12.92
N ARG A 195 13.83 30.13 -11.90
CA ARG A 195 13.90 29.68 -10.49
C ARG A 195 12.57 29.17 -9.96
N GLN A 196 11.46 29.54 -10.58
CA GLN A 196 10.13 29.01 -10.24
C GLN A 196 9.94 27.55 -10.70
N LEU A 197 10.75 27.06 -11.63
CA LEU A 197 10.72 25.72 -12.19
C LEU A 197 11.65 24.73 -11.45
N VAL A 198 12.45 25.23 -10.49
CA VAL A 198 13.43 24.43 -9.74
C VAL A 198 13.43 24.84 -8.27
N THR A 199 13.82 23.95 -7.40
CA THR A 199 13.98 24.22 -5.97
C THR A 199 15.46 24.28 -5.62
N CYS A 200 15.92 25.37 -4.98
CA CYS A 200 17.28 25.45 -4.51
C CYS A 200 17.46 24.62 -3.23
N VAL A 201 18.21 23.52 -3.33
CA VAL A 201 18.45 22.60 -2.22
C VAL A 201 19.23 23.25 -1.08
N ASN A 202 20.15 24.15 -1.41
CA ASN A 202 20.96 24.88 -0.41
C ASN A 202 20.10 25.73 0.53
N ASP A 203 19.02 26.33 0.03
CA ASP A 203 18.15 27.19 0.83
C ASP A 203 17.25 26.36 1.79
N LEU A 204 17.17 25.03 1.61
CA LEU A 204 16.36 24.11 2.38
C LEU A 204 17.16 23.22 3.35
N VAL A 205 18.48 23.38 3.40
CA VAL A 205 19.37 22.51 4.22
C VAL A 205 18.94 22.50 5.68
N ASP A 206 18.57 23.64 6.25
CA ASP A 206 18.18 23.76 7.66
C ASP A 206 16.80 23.16 7.97
N GLN A 207 15.98 22.92 6.94
CA GLN A 207 14.63 22.35 7.07
C GLN A 207 14.62 20.82 6.93
N HIS A 208 15.72 20.25 6.45
CA HIS A 208 15.84 18.82 6.22
C HIS A 208 16.73 18.14 7.25
N ASN A 209 16.51 16.84 7.42
CA ASN A 209 17.31 16.00 8.30
C ASN A 209 18.80 16.03 7.90
N PRO A 210 19.74 16.19 8.86
CA PRO A 210 21.16 16.15 8.58
C PRO A 210 21.59 14.79 8.04
N LEU A 211 22.54 14.78 7.13
CA LEU A 211 23.17 13.54 6.67
C LEU A 211 24.05 12.97 7.79
N ILE A 212 23.76 11.75 8.19
CA ILE A 212 24.50 11.02 9.20
C ILE A 212 25.04 9.74 8.58
N GLY A 213 26.34 9.51 8.73
CA GLY A 213 27.00 8.44 7.99
C GLY A 213 27.16 8.79 6.50
N ARG A 214 27.45 7.80 5.67
CA ARG A 214 27.59 7.96 4.21
C ARG A 214 28.77 8.84 3.76
N GLU A 215 29.80 8.97 4.58
CA GLU A 215 30.98 9.76 4.26
C GLU A 215 31.67 9.28 2.98
N GLN A 216 31.73 7.96 2.77
CA GLN A 216 32.39 7.35 1.61
C GLN A 216 31.66 7.68 0.31
N GLU A 217 30.32 7.55 0.31
CA GLU A 217 29.48 7.86 -0.84
C GLU A 217 29.48 9.36 -1.14
N LEU A 218 29.50 10.20 -0.10
CA LEU A 218 29.59 11.64 -0.24
C LEU A 218 30.95 12.07 -0.82
N GLU A 219 32.05 11.54 -0.29
CA GLU A 219 33.38 11.76 -0.85
C GLU A 219 33.48 11.30 -2.31
N ARG A 220 32.90 10.13 -2.61
CA ARG A 220 32.86 9.64 -3.98
C ARG A 220 32.07 10.56 -4.89
N THR A 221 30.95 11.10 -4.43
CA THR A 221 30.14 12.10 -5.16
C THR A 221 30.96 13.36 -5.43
N LEU A 222 31.65 13.89 -4.43
CA LEU A 222 32.55 15.05 -4.57
C LEU A 222 33.68 14.77 -5.59
N GLN A 223 34.32 13.60 -5.51
CA GLN A 223 35.36 13.18 -6.46
C GLN A 223 34.81 13.15 -7.89
N VAL A 224 33.62 12.61 -8.10
CA VAL A 224 33.00 12.54 -9.44
C VAL A 224 32.70 13.93 -9.95
N LEU A 225 32.09 14.82 -9.16
CA LEU A 225 31.78 16.20 -9.52
C LEU A 225 33.02 17.04 -9.87
N CYS A 226 34.21 16.71 -9.35
CA CYS A 226 35.48 17.38 -9.64
C CYS A 226 36.18 16.83 -10.88
N ARG A 227 35.69 15.79 -11.54
CA ARG A 227 36.31 15.20 -12.74
C ARG A 227 36.19 16.14 -13.94
N LYS A 228 37.11 16.00 -14.90
CA LYS A 228 37.05 16.70 -16.17
C LYS A 228 35.98 16.12 -17.10
N GLU A 229 35.88 14.82 -17.12
CA GLU A 229 34.91 14.06 -17.92
C GLU A 229 34.14 13.11 -17.02
N LYS A 230 32.87 12.78 -17.38
CA LYS A 230 31.96 11.98 -16.58
C LYS A 230 31.82 12.53 -15.16
N ASN A 231 31.60 13.83 -15.08
CA ASN A 231 31.50 14.60 -13.86
C ASN A 231 30.08 14.61 -13.26
N ASN A 232 29.20 13.73 -13.76
CA ASN A 232 27.81 13.62 -13.33
C ASN A 232 27.65 12.32 -12.51
N PRO A 233 27.52 12.36 -11.17
CA PRO A 233 27.22 11.19 -10.37
C PRO A 233 25.77 10.73 -10.58
N LEU A 234 25.58 9.41 -10.59
CA LEU A 234 24.28 8.76 -10.58
C LEU A 234 24.17 7.89 -9.33
N HIS A 235 23.35 8.29 -8.38
CA HIS A 235 23.08 7.54 -7.17
C HIS A 235 22.08 6.43 -7.46
N VAL A 236 22.53 5.19 -7.37
CA VAL A 236 21.68 4.00 -7.60
C VAL A 236 21.54 3.23 -6.29
N GLY A 237 20.31 3.00 -5.87
CA GLY A 237 20.02 2.29 -4.63
C GLY A 237 18.52 2.08 -4.44
N GLU A 238 18.13 1.22 -3.52
CA GLU A 238 16.74 0.95 -3.23
C GLU A 238 16.00 2.18 -2.67
N PRO A 239 14.66 2.22 -2.70
CA PRO A 239 13.89 3.30 -2.08
C PRO A 239 14.20 3.39 -0.57
N GLY A 240 14.25 4.60 -0.02
CA GLY A 240 14.42 4.80 1.42
C GLY A 240 15.84 4.62 1.99
N VAL A 241 16.87 4.30 1.15
CA VAL A 241 18.26 4.14 1.63
C VAL A 241 18.99 5.47 1.86
N GLY A 242 18.37 6.62 1.57
CA GLY A 242 18.94 7.95 1.83
C GLY A 242 19.60 8.61 0.62
N LYS A 243 19.23 8.29 -0.62
CA LYS A 243 19.77 8.94 -1.85
C LYS A 243 19.58 10.46 -1.84
N THR A 244 18.39 10.93 -1.50
CA THR A 244 18.04 12.33 -1.43
C THR A 244 18.76 13.02 -0.27
N ALA A 245 18.86 12.37 0.90
CA ALA A 245 19.61 12.88 2.05
C ALA A 245 21.10 13.13 1.72
N LEU A 246 21.69 12.31 0.84
CA LEU A 246 23.07 12.48 0.39
C LEU A 246 23.25 13.80 -0.38
N VAL A 247 22.25 14.23 -1.15
CA VAL A 247 22.28 15.50 -1.90
C VAL A 247 22.12 16.69 -0.95
N TYR A 248 21.26 16.61 0.05
CA TYR A 248 21.16 17.63 1.10
C TYR A 248 22.44 17.71 1.94
N GLY A 249 23.05 16.56 2.25
CA GLY A 249 24.37 16.53 2.91
C GLY A 249 25.49 17.17 2.09
N LEU A 250 25.46 16.98 0.76
CA LEU A 250 26.37 17.67 -0.16
C LEU A 250 26.14 19.18 -0.14
N ALA A 251 24.89 19.63 -0.21
CA ALA A 251 24.54 21.05 -0.14
C ALA A 251 25.02 21.67 1.18
N ALA A 252 24.82 20.99 2.31
CA ALA A 252 25.30 21.43 3.62
C ALA A 252 26.83 21.57 3.69
N ARG A 253 27.60 20.66 3.07
CA ARG A 253 29.07 20.79 2.99
C ARG A 253 29.49 21.96 2.08
N ILE A 254 28.78 22.21 0.99
CA ILE A 254 29.05 23.35 0.11
C ILE A 254 28.86 24.68 0.87
N GLU A 255 27.76 24.81 1.63
CA GLU A 255 27.49 26.01 2.44
C GLU A 255 28.55 26.23 3.53
N ARG A 256 29.02 25.16 4.17
CA ARG A 256 30.12 25.24 5.16
C ARG A 256 31.49 25.50 4.53
N GLY A 257 31.61 25.41 3.19
CA GLY A 257 32.89 25.55 2.48
C GLY A 257 33.81 24.33 2.60
N ASP A 258 33.31 23.20 3.15
CA ASP A 258 34.06 21.95 3.34
C ASP A 258 34.01 21.06 2.09
N VAL A 259 34.42 21.67 0.98
CA VAL A 259 34.43 21.04 -0.35
C VAL A 259 35.67 21.55 -1.15
N PRO A 260 36.11 20.80 -2.18
CA PRO A 260 37.16 21.23 -3.07
C PRO A 260 36.86 22.60 -3.69
N GLU A 261 37.93 23.39 -3.98
CA GLU A 261 37.82 24.74 -4.54
C GLU A 261 36.86 24.89 -5.74
N ARG A 262 36.80 23.86 -6.58
CA ARG A 262 35.91 23.83 -7.76
C ARG A 262 34.42 23.74 -7.44
N LEU A 263 34.07 23.40 -6.21
CA LEU A 263 32.68 23.24 -5.75
C LEU A 263 32.28 24.30 -4.71
N LYS A 264 33.21 25.16 -4.28
CA LYS A 264 32.89 26.27 -3.39
C LYS A 264 31.94 27.25 -4.05
N GLY A 265 30.88 27.61 -3.33
CA GLY A 265 29.85 28.52 -3.81
C GLY A 265 28.94 27.92 -4.90
N CYS A 266 29.02 26.63 -5.14
CA CYS A 266 28.02 25.95 -6.01
C CYS A 266 26.65 25.94 -5.37
N ARG A 267 25.61 26.01 -6.18
CA ARG A 267 24.23 25.83 -5.78
C ARG A 267 23.62 24.59 -6.45
N ILE A 268 22.88 23.81 -5.69
CA ILE A 268 22.21 22.62 -6.19
C ILE A 268 20.74 22.96 -6.44
N TYR A 269 20.29 22.79 -7.66
CA TYR A 269 18.92 23.03 -8.09
C TYR A 269 18.23 21.71 -8.36
N GLN A 270 17.24 21.37 -7.55
CA GLN A 270 16.40 20.20 -7.77
C GLN A 270 15.37 20.50 -8.87
N MET A 271 15.40 19.72 -9.93
CA MET A 271 14.46 19.78 -11.03
C MET A 271 13.47 18.62 -10.89
N ASP A 272 12.19 18.95 -10.61
CA ASP A 272 11.12 17.99 -10.58
C ASP A 272 10.48 17.82 -11.96
N MET A 273 10.42 16.58 -12.43
CA MET A 273 9.87 16.26 -13.76
C MET A 273 8.36 16.47 -13.82
N GLY A 274 7.65 16.30 -12.70
CA GLY A 274 6.21 16.55 -12.59
C GLY A 274 5.91 18.04 -12.85
N THR A 275 6.63 18.95 -12.17
CA THR A 275 6.51 20.40 -12.38
C THR A 275 6.89 20.82 -13.80
N MET A 276 7.90 20.16 -14.38
CA MET A 276 8.32 20.43 -15.75
C MET A 276 7.29 20.05 -16.81
N LEU A 277 6.50 19.02 -16.55
CA LEU A 277 5.43 18.51 -17.43
C LEU A 277 4.07 19.15 -17.15
N ALA A 278 3.83 19.63 -15.93
CA ALA A 278 2.54 20.20 -15.54
C ALA A 278 2.12 21.36 -16.45
N GLY A 279 0.93 21.25 -17.07
CA GLY A 279 0.40 22.28 -17.98
C GLY A 279 1.13 22.44 -19.32
N THR A 280 2.01 21.51 -19.73
CA THR A 280 2.58 21.49 -21.07
C THR A 280 1.73 20.60 -21.98
N GLN A 281 1.00 21.19 -22.95
CA GLN A 281 0.24 20.45 -23.96
C GLN A 281 1.09 20.09 -25.17
N TYR A 282 1.98 20.99 -25.53
CA TYR A 282 2.85 20.81 -26.69
C TYR A 282 4.26 20.49 -26.23
N ARG A 283 4.88 19.58 -26.91
CA ARG A 283 6.28 19.22 -26.73
C ARG A 283 7.21 20.43 -26.69
N GLY A 284 6.93 21.45 -27.52
CA GLY A 284 7.72 22.68 -27.58
C GLY A 284 7.77 23.46 -26.25
N ASP A 285 6.73 23.38 -25.43
CA ASP A 285 6.68 24.09 -24.15
C ASP A 285 7.57 23.42 -23.11
N PHE A 286 7.55 22.11 -23.06
CA PHE A 286 8.44 21.32 -22.23
C PHE A 286 9.93 21.55 -22.63
N GLU A 287 10.21 21.56 -23.94
CA GLU A 287 11.55 21.89 -24.47
C GLU A 287 12.00 23.29 -24.06
N LYS A 288 11.14 24.30 -24.20
CA LYS A 288 11.41 25.68 -23.78
C LYS A 288 11.69 25.79 -22.28
N ARG A 289 10.92 25.07 -21.42
CA ARG A 289 11.14 25.07 -19.98
C ARG A 289 12.49 24.47 -19.61
N ILE A 290 12.85 23.30 -20.14
CA ILE A 290 14.17 22.70 -19.92
C ILE A 290 15.27 23.66 -20.36
N LYS A 291 15.17 24.21 -21.58
CA LYS A 291 16.14 25.16 -22.10
C LYS A 291 16.30 26.39 -21.20
N ARG A 292 15.18 26.95 -20.73
CA ARG A 292 15.18 28.12 -19.82
C ARG A 292 15.89 27.80 -18.49
N VAL A 293 15.64 26.62 -17.88
CA VAL A 293 16.32 26.17 -16.65
C VAL A 293 17.82 26.01 -16.90
N MET A 294 18.20 25.32 -18.00
CA MET A 294 19.61 25.08 -18.33
C MET A 294 20.36 26.40 -18.56
N GLU A 295 19.80 27.33 -19.31
CA GLU A 295 20.40 28.67 -19.57
C GLU A 295 20.47 29.50 -18.28
N GLY A 296 19.44 29.41 -17.41
CA GLY A 296 19.44 30.08 -16.13
C GLY A 296 20.57 29.61 -15.21
N VAL A 297 20.71 28.31 -15.07
CA VAL A 297 21.75 27.66 -14.26
C VAL A 297 23.15 27.91 -14.85
N ALA A 298 23.29 27.86 -16.18
CA ALA A 298 24.57 28.16 -16.86
C ALA A 298 25.01 29.61 -16.64
N ARG A 299 24.09 30.57 -16.64
CA ARG A 299 24.40 32.01 -16.39
C ARG A 299 24.87 32.26 -14.95
N GLU A 300 24.41 31.52 -13.99
CA GLU A 300 24.92 31.58 -12.60
C GLU A 300 26.37 31.06 -12.45
N GLY A 301 26.79 30.20 -13.38
CA GLY A 301 28.19 29.79 -13.54
C GLY A 301 28.64 28.63 -12.63
N ASN A 302 27.96 28.36 -11.51
CA ASN A 302 28.34 27.33 -10.53
C ASN A 302 27.12 26.45 -10.12
N GLY A 303 26.18 26.23 -11.04
CA GLY A 303 25.00 25.44 -10.77
C GLY A 303 25.23 23.95 -10.94
N ILE A 304 24.59 23.14 -10.04
CA ILE A 304 24.48 21.70 -10.13
C ILE A 304 23.00 21.40 -10.22
N ILE A 305 22.58 20.61 -11.20
CA ILE A 305 21.17 20.18 -11.33
C ILE A 305 21.02 18.79 -10.71
N TYR A 306 20.11 18.69 -9.75
CA TYR A 306 19.72 17.43 -9.16
C TYR A 306 18.38 16.97 -9.75
N ILE A 307 18.34 15.74 -10.24
CA ILE A 307 17.13 15.11 -10.79
C ILE A 307 16.85 13.84 -9.98
N ASP A 308 15.83 13.92 -9.14
CA ASP A 308 15.35 12.73 -8.43
C ASP A 308 14.55 11.87 -9.40
N GLU A 309 14.62 10.55 -9.22
CA GLU A 309 13.98 9.59 -10.13
C GLU A 309 14.27 9.87 -11.63
N ILE A 310 15.55 10.07 -11.96
CA ILE A 310 16.00 10.46 -13.31
C ILE A 310 15.48 9.52 -14.42
N HIS A 311 15.06 8.33 -14.08
CA HIS A 311 14.45 7.38 -15.01
C HIS A 311 13.12 7.92 -15.59
N ASN A 312 12.40 8.79 -14.89
CA ASN A 312 11.16 9.43 -15.36
C ASN A 312 11.40 10.34 -16.59
N MET A 313 12.64 10.79 -16.81
CA MET A 313 13.00 11.50 -18.04
C MET A 313 12.95 10.63 -19.30
N ILE A 314 13.05 9.30 -19.12
CA ILE A 314 13.06 8.37 -20.25
C ILE A 314 11.62 8.10 -20.64
N GLY A 315 11.19 8.67 -21.74
CA GLY A 315 9.82 8.59 -22.22
C GLY A 315 8.98 9.83 -21.93
N ALA A 316 9.43 10.72 -21.05
CA ALA A 316 8.77 12.01 -20.84
C ALA A 316 8.74 12.81 -22.14
N GLY A 317 7.56 13.31 -22.53
CA GLY A 317 7.35 14.02 -23.77
C GLY A 317 7.17 13.14 -25.03
N ARG A 318 7.05 11.81 -24.90
CA ARG A 318 6.64 10.92 -25.98
C ARG A 318 5.12 11.04 -26.18
N GLY A 319 4.71 11.79 -27.20
CA GLY A 319 3.36 11.68 -27.78
C GLY A 319 3.20 10.39 -28.57
N SER A 320 1.97 10.11 -29.05
CA SER A 320 1.62 8.93 -29.87
C SER A 320 2.50 8.76 -31.14
N ASP A 321 3.25 9.77 -31.57
CA ASP A 321 4.08 9.80 -32.78
C ASP A 321 5.58 9.51 -32.61
N GLY A 322 6.03 8.95 -31.47
CA GLY A 322 7.40 8.43 -31.35
C GLY A 322 8.54 9.46 -31.37
N GLY A 323 8.28 10.70 -30.97
CA GLY A 323 9.28 11.78 -30.94
C GLY A 323 10.44 11.57 -29.95
N PRO A 324 11.54 12.36 -30.00
CA PRO A 324 12.65 12.28 -29.05
C PRO A 324 12.17 12.63 -27.63
N ASP A 325 12.58 11.83 -26.65
CA ASP A 325 12.26 12.01 -25.22
C ASP A 325 13.15 13.10 -24.56
N ALA A 326 12.78 13.52 -23.33
CA ALA A 326 13.48 14.53 -22.56
C ALA A 326 14.99 14.22 -22.40
N SER A 327 15.33 12.95 -22.40
CA SER A 327 16.70 12.47 -22.28
C SER A 327 17.60 12.92 -23.44
N ASN A 328 17.03 13.12 -24.63
CA ASN A 328 17.75 13.63 -25.78
C ASN A 328 18.08 15.14 -25.69
N MET A 329 17.23 15.89 -25.01
CA MET A 329 17.43 17.34 -24.81
C MET A 329 18.56 17.66 -23.87
N LEU A 330 18.79 16.80 -22.87
CA LEU A 330 19.89 17.00 -21.92
C LEU A 330 21.26 16.61 -22.48
N LYS A 331 21.32 15.83 -23.57
CA LYS A 331 22.58 15.39 -24.16
C LYS A 331 23.58 16.51 -24.42
N PRO A 332 23.21 17.67 -25.06
CA PRO A 332 24.15 18.75 -25.30
C PRO A 332 24.76 19.29 -24.02
N TYR A 333 23.97 19.49 -22.97
CA TYR A 333 24.40 20.00 -21.67
C TYR A 333 25.28 19.00 -20.90
N LEU A 334 25.00 17.73 -21.01
CA LEU A 334 25.82 16.63 -20.46
C LEU A 334 27.16 16.50 -21.23
N GLU A 335 27.23 16.95 -22.47
CA GLU A 335 28.43 16.91 -23.31
C GLU A 335 29.32 18.13 -23.11
N SER A 336 28.75 19.33 -22.98
CA SER A 336 29.51 20.56 -22.78
C SER A 336 30.28 20.57 -21.45
N GLY A 337 29.71 19.95 -20.41
CA GLY A 337 30.29 19.91 -19.06
C GLY A 337 30.20 21.23 -18.29
N ASP A 338 29.50 22.22 -18.84
CA ASP A 338 29.31 23.54 -18.21
C ASP A 338 28.39 23.46 -17.00
N ILE A 339 27.41 22.57 -17.07
CA ILE A 339 26.49 22.27 -15.99
C ILE A 339 26.78 20.83 -15.49
N ARG A 340 26.83 20.65 -14.18
CA ARG A 340 26.94 19.32 -13.55
C ARG A 340 25.59 18.82 -13.18
N PHE A 341 25.41 17.50 -13.29
CA PHE A 341 24.16 16.83 -12.96
C PHE A 341 24.39 15.79 -11.88
N ILE A 342 23.44 15.67 -10.97
CA ILE A 342 23.31 14.57 -10.02
C ILE A 342 21.99 13.88 -10.33
N GLY A 343 22.00 12.57 -10.58
CA GLY A 343 20.78 11.79 -10.76
C GLY A 343 20.60 10.80 -9.62
N SER A 344 19.36 10.48 -9.28
CA SER A 344 19.04 9.36 -8.41
C SER A 344 18.05 8.41 -9.09
N THR A 345 18.19 7.11 -8.83
CA THR A 345 17.28 6.07 -9.34
C THR A 345 17.38 4.80 -8.50
N THR A 346 16.45 3.86 -8.71
CA THR A 346 16.55 2.51 -8.13
C THR A 346 17.31 1.56 -9.03
N TYR A 347 17.76 0.40 -8.49
CA TYR A 347 18.40 -0.64 -9.31
C TYR A 347 17.47 -1.20 -10.39
N GLU A 348 16.18 -1.36 -10.05
CA GLU A 348 15.18 -1.88 -10.97
C GLU A 348 14.96 -0.92 -12.14
N GLU A 349 14.70 0.36 -11.86
CA GLU A 349 14.46 1.40 -12.86
C GLU A 349 15.71 1.69 -13.69
N TYR A 350 16.89 1.65 -13.06
CA TYR A 350 18.16 1.75 -13.77
C TYR A 350 18.27 0.66 -14.85
N ASN A 351 18.05 -0.60 -14.48
CA ASN A 351 18.17 -1.74 -15.42
C ASN A 351 17.04 -1.73 -16.47
N ARG A 352 15.82 -1.36 -16.09
CA ARG A 352 14.65 -1.37 -16.97
C ARG A 352 14.71 -0.27 -18.04
N HIS A 353 15.06 0.93 -17.64
CA HIS A 353 14.96 2.15 -18.46
C HIS A 353 16.33 2.74 -18.79
N PHE A 354 17.15 3.02 -17.79
CA PHE A 354 18.34 3.85 -17.93
C PHE A 354 19.52 3.12 -18.60
N ALA A 355 19.80 1.87 -18.22
CA ALA A 355 20.91 1.08 -18.77
C ALA A 355 20.81 0.87 -20.29
N ARG A 356 19.60 0.90 -20.86
CA ARG A 356 19.36 0.76 -22.30
C ARG A 356 19.74 2.01 -23.09
N GLN A 357 19.81 3.16 -22.45
CA GLN A 357 20.14 4.47 -23.05
C GLN A 357 21.65 4.72 -23.05
N ARG A 358 22.41 3.95 -23.83
CA ARG A 358 23.88 4.03 -23.88
C ARG A 358 24.44 5.44 -24.08
N GLY A 359 23.68 6.31 -24.77
CA GLY A 359 24.08 7.70 -25.04
C GLY A 359 24.16 8.56 -23.77
N ILE A 360 23.31 8.30 -22.77
CA ILE A 360 23.24 9.04 -21.51
C ILE A 360 24.10 8.37 -20.45
N VAL A 361 23.95 7.06 -20.27
CA VAL A 361 24.64 6.26 -19.25
C VAL A 361 26.15 6.51 -19.26
N ARG A 362 26.76 6.58 -20.42
CA ARG A 362 28.21 6.83 -20.56
C ARG A 362 28.69 8.18 -20.01
N ARG A 363 27.78 9.12 -19.74
CA ARG A 363 28.07 10.46 -19.21
C ARG A 363 27.87 10.57 -17.71
N PHE A 364 27.23 9.58 -17.13
CA PHE A 364 27.08 9.44 -15.69
C PHE A 364 28.09 8.47 -15.11
N GLN A 365 28.48 8.70 -13.87
CA GLN A 365 29.24 7.74 -13.06
C GLN A 365 28.32 7.17 -12.00
N GLN A 366 28.04 5.89 -12.09
CA GLN A 366 27.25 5.19 -11.07
C GLN A 366 27.98 5.17 -9.73
N ILE A 367 27.23 5.45 -8.68
CA ILE A 367 27.59 5.34 -7.28
C ILE A 367 26.49 4.54 -6.61
N ASP A 368 26.85 3.36 -6.10
CA ASP A 368 25.91 2.45 -5.45
C ASP A 368 25.68 2.93 -4.02
N ILE A 369 24.40 3.11 -3.66
CA ILE A 369 23.96 3.47 -2.32
C ILE A 369 23.27 2.24 -1.72
N ALA A 370 24.04 1.46 -0.98
CA ALA A 370 23.55 0.25 -0.35
C ALA A 370 22.66 0.55 0.88
N GLU A 371 21.82 -0.41 1.29
CA GLU A 371 21.13 -0.35 2.58
C GLU A 371 22.17 -0.28 3.71
N PRO A 372 22.02 0.63 4.69
CA PRO A 372 22.94 0.69 5.83
C PRO A 372 22.80 -0.55 6.71
N SER A 373 23.89 -0.90 7.39
CA SER A 373 23.85 -1.92 8.45
C SER A 373 22.92 -1.49 9.59
N GLN A 374 22.51 -2.42 10.44
CA GLN A 374 21.68 -2.09 11.60
C GLN A 374 22.39 -1.10 12.53
N GLU A 375 23.69 -1.24 12.72
CA GLU A 375 24.51 -0.38 13.56
C GLU A 375 24.58 1.06 12.99
N GLU A 376 24.77 1.20 11.67
CA GLU A 376 24.74 2.50 10.99
C GLU A 376 23.35 3.13 11.07
N ALA A 377 22.28 2.35 10.87
CA ALA A 377 20.92 2.83 11.00
C ALA A 377 20.59 3.31 12.43
N ILE A 378 21.09 2.63 13.46
CA ILE A 378 20.97 3.08 14.86
C ILE A 378 21.66 4.43 15.04
N GLN A 379 22.86 4.62 14.49
CA GLN A 379 23.55 5.92 14.56
C GLN A 379 22.78 7.01 13.83
N ILE A 380 22.19 6.69 12.68
CA ILE A 380 21.34 7.63 11.93
C ILE A 380 20.16 8.06 12.80
N LEU A 381 19.41 7.11 13.38
CA LEU A 381 18.26 7.44 14.23
C LEU A 381 18.68 8.27 15.47
N LYS A 382 19.78 7.91 16.12
CA LYS A 382 20.32 8.68 17.26
C LYS A 382 20.66 10.13 16.86
N GLY A 383 21.19 10.33 15.68
CA GLY A 383 21.50 11.67 15.18
C GLY A 383 20.25 12.47 14.75
N LEU A 384 19.18 11.80 14.32
CA LEU A 384 17.91 12.44 13.96
C LEU A 384 17.01 12.68 15.18
N ARG A 385 17.27 12.02 16.31
CA ARG A 385 16.46 12.02 17.53
C ARG A 385 15.97 13.41 17.92
N GLN A 386 16.87 14.37 18.03
CA GLN A 386 16.55 15.71 18.52
C GLN A 386 15.49 16.43 17.68
N GLN A 387 15.49 16.20 16.37
CA GLN A 387 14.50 16.80 15.46
C GLN A 387 13.12 16.22 15.68
N TYR A 388 13.01 14.88 15.78
CA TYR A 388 11.74 14.20 16.06
C TYR A 388 11.22 14.47 17.46
N GLU A 389 12.12 14.56 18.48
CA GLU A 389 11.77 14.97 19.84
C GLU A 389 11.18 16.40 19.87
N THR A 390 11.79 17.32 19.12
CA THR A 390 11.30 18.70 19.03
C THR A 390 9.97 18.78 18.28
N PHE A 391 9.79 18.00 17.22
CA PHE A 391 8.59 18.02 16.39
C PHE A 391 7.37 17.46 17.11
N HIS A 392 7.50 16.29 17.75
CA HIS A 392 6.42 15.60 18.42
C HIS A 392 6.28 15.93 19.91
N HIS A 393 7.19 16.75 20.47
CA HIS A 393 7.22 17.07 21.91
C HIS A 393 7.29 15.82 22.80
N VAL A 394 8.09 14.82 22.40
CA VAL A 394 8.31 13.54 23.09
C VAL A 394 9.78 13.28 23.30
N SER A 395 10.12 12.29 24.10
CA SER A 395 11.51 11.82 24.26
C SER A 395 11.67 10.39 23.75
N TYR A 396 12.79 10.12 23.03
CA TYR A 396 13.14 8.79 22.51
C TYR A 396 14.39 8.26 23.23
N PRO A 397 14.24 7.29 24.14
CA PRO A 397 15.37 6.60 24.75
C PRO A 397 16.20 5.80 23.72
N ASP A 398 17.49 5.64 23.99
CA ASP A 398 18.40 4.93 23.10
C ASP A 398 17.96 3.47 22.83
N ASP A 399 17.46 2.79 23.84
CA ASP A 399 16.97 1.42 23.77
C ASP A 399 15.72 1.28 22.87
N VAL A 400 14.88 2.32 22.81
CA VAL A 400 13.71 2.38 21.91
C VAL A 400 14.16 2.53 20.45
N LEU A 401 15.14 3.39 20.18
CA LEU A 401 15.69 3.58 18.84
C LEU A 401 16.37 2.30 18.33
N GLU A 402 17.17 1.65 19.19
CA GLU A 402 17.79 0.36 18.87
C GLU A 402 16.75 -0.74 18.62
N TYR A 403 15.71 -0.78 19.45
CA TYR A 403 14.59 -1.70 19.29
C TYR A 403 13.86 -1.47 17.95
N ALA A 404 13.56 -0.21 17.60
CA ALA A 404 12.89 0.14 16.34
C ALA A 404 13.68 -0.34 15.12
N VAL A 405 15.01 -0.11 15.08
CA VAL A 405 15.87 -0.55 13.98
C VAL A 405 15.91 -2.08 13.89
N ARG A 406 16.19 -2.78 14.99
CA ARG A 406 16.33 -4.24 14.99
C ARG A 406 15.05 -4.95 14.61
N GLN A 407 13.92 -4.50 15.16
CA GLN A 407 12.64 -5.14 14.89
C GLN A 407 12.10 -4.80 13.48
N SER A 408 12.28 -3.56 13.00
CA SER A 408 11.92 -3.22 11.62
C SER A 408 12.80 -3.98 10.61
N ALA A 409 14.09 -4.15 10.87
CA ALA A 409 14.99 -4.94 10.04
C ALA A 409 14.53 -6.41 9.94
N ARG A 410 14.03 -6.96 11.06
CA ARG A 410 13.60 -8.36 11.17
C ARG A 410 12.24 -8.62 10.54
N LEU A 411 11.27 -7.71 10.70
CA LEU A 411 9.86 -7.97 10.42
C LEU A 411 9.36 -7.28 9.15
N VAL A 412 9.95 -6.15 8.76
CA VAL A 412 9.57 -5.37 7.57
C VAL A 412 10.53 -5.69 6.44
N SER A 413 10.13 -6.55 5.50
CA SER A 413 10.98 -7.02 4.40
C SER A 413 10.81 -6.24 3.11
N ASP A 414 9.71 -5.49 2.95
CA ASP A 414 9.36 -4.76 1.73
C ASP A 414 9.93 -3.35 1.66
N ARG A 415 10.58 -2.89 2.74
CA ARG A 415 11.21 -1.58 2.86
C ARG A 415 12.64 -1.71 3.40
N PHE A 416 13.44 -0.68 3.18
CA PHE A 416 14.85 -0.66 3.51
C PHE A 416 15.15 0.28 4.68
N LEU A 417 16.24 -0.01 5.41
CA LEU A 417 16.79 0.90 6.39
C LEU A 417 17.44 2.13 5.70
N PRO A 418 17.46 3.30 6.32
CA PRO A 418 16.90 3.62 7.65
C PRO A 418 15.41 3.98 7.62
N ASP A 419 14.81 4.18 6.45
CA ASP A 419 13.47 4.72 6.23
C ASP A 419 12.39 4.00 7.04
N LYS A 420 12.33 2.65 6.96
CA LYS A 420 11.36 1.85 7.73
C LYS A 420 11.46 2.00 9.25
N ALA A 421 12.64 2.33 9.76
CA ALA A 421 12.83 2.57 11.20
C ALA A 421 12.50 4.03 11.56
N ILE A 422 12.76 4.96 10.67
CA ILE A 422 12.37 6.37 10.80
C ILE A 422 10.85 6.49 10.83
N ASP A 423 10.15 5.89 9.87
CA ASP A 423 8.67 5.86 9.84
C ASP A 423 8.10 5.34 11.16
N LEU A 424 8.72 4.31 11.72
CA LEU A 424 8.25 3.68 12.95
C LEU A 424 8.39 4.59 14.17
N ILE A 425 9.49 5.34 14.30
CA ILE A 425 9.67 6.30 15.40
C ILE A 425 8.79 7.55 15.20
N ASP A 426 8.59 7.97 13.97
CA ASP A 426 7.71 9.09 13.61
C ASP A 426 6.24 8.77 13.98
N GLU A 427 5.75 7.60 13.58
CA GLU A 427 4.40 7.14 13.97
C GLU A 427 4.27 6.98 15.49
N ALA A 428 5.31 6.51 16.18
CA ALA A 428 5.31 6.37 17.64
C ALA A 428 5.25 7.73 18.33
N GLY A 429 5.98 8.73 17.82
CA GLY A 429 5.91 10.11 18.29
C GLY A 429 4.52 10.71 18.13
N ALA A 430 3.96 10.59 16.94
CA ALA A 430 2.62 11.10 16.65
C ALA A 430 1.54 10.46 17.54
N GLN A 431 1.59 9.14 17.77
CA GLN A 431 0.64 8.48 18.69
C GLN A 431 0.80 8.96 20.13
N MET A 432 2.04 9.17 20.60
CA MET A 432 2.29 9.65 21.96
C MET A 432 1.82 11.09 22.13
N GLU A 433 2.06 11.97 21.15
CA GLU A 433 1.59 13.35 21.12
C GLU A 433 0.04 13.41 21.19
N MET A 434 -0.64 12.61 20.38
CA MET A 434 -2.11 12.51 20.41
C MET A 434 -2.63 12.03 21.78
N ALA A 435 -1.98 11.04 22.39
CA ALA A 435 -2.35 10.52 23.70
C ALA A 435 -2.12 11.56 24.81
N ALA A 436 -1.02 12.30 24.75
CA ALA A 436 -0.69 13.37 25.68
C ALA A 436 -1.65 14.56 25.52
N GLY A 437 -2.02 14.92 24.28
CA GLY A 437 -3.02 15.96 23.99
C GLY A 437 -4.41 15.64 24.53
N ALA A 438 -4.83 14.39 24.46
CA ALA A 438 -6.11 13.91 25.01
C ALA A 438 -6.15 13.92 26.56
N SER A 439 -4.97 13.86 27.21
CA SER A 439 -4.85 13.81 28.68
C SER A 439 -4.70 15.19 29.34
N LYS A 440 -4.44 16.24 28.56
CA LYS A 440 -4.33 17.61 29.08
C LYS A 440 -5.74 18.22 29.28
N GLY A 441 -6.40 17.85 30.38
CA GLY A 441 -7.44 18.71 31.00
C GLY A 441 -6.79 19.96 31.62
N GLU A 442 -7.53 21.07 31.68
CA GLU A 442 -7.14 22.47 31.91
C GLU A 442 -6.23 22.82 33.13
N ASN A 443 -5.58 21.88 33.80
CA ASN A 443 -4.79 22.16 35.03
C ASN A 443 -3.59 21.23 35.21
N SER A 444 -2.59 21.28 34.37
CA SER A 444 -1.27 20.65 34.69
C SER A 444 -0.13 21.48 34.11
N GLU A 445 0.34 22.45 34.94
CA GLU A 445 1.70 23.01 34.87
C GLU A 445 2.69 21.98 35.45
N GLY A 446 3.20 21.08 34.61
CA GLY A 446 4.25 20.12 34.98
C GLY A 446 4.86 19.58 33.70
N GLU A 447 6.11 19.96 33.43
CA GLU A 447 6.91 19.63 32.27
C GLU A 447 7.45 18.17 32.31
N ASP A 448 6.61 17.17 32.35
CA ASP A 448 7.11 15.81 32.04
C ASP A 448 6.87 15.54 30.54
N VAL A 449 7.96 15.63 29.78
CA VAL A 449 7.97 15.26 28.35
C VAL A 449 7.60 13.79 28.23
N PRO A 450 6.53 13.41 27.53
CA PRO A 450 6.11 12.03 27.40
C PRO A 450 7.19 11.21 26.71
N GLN A 451 7.50 10.04 27.29
CA GLN A 451 8.56 9.18 26.79
C GLN A 451 7.98 8.05 25.94
N VAL A 452 8.48 7.89 24.71
CA VAL A 452 8.12 6.77 23.84
C VAL A 452 8.69 5.48 24.44
N THR A 453 7.87 4.42 24.48
CA THR A 453 8.24 3.12 25.05
C THR A 453 8.41 2.06 23.95
N GLN A 454 9.25 1.05 24.21
CA GLN A 454 9.37 -0.12 23.32
C GLN A 454 8.01 -0.80 23.09
N GLN A 455 7.14 -0.76 24.09
CA GLN A 455 5.79 -1.30 24.03
C GLN A 455 4.95 -0.63 22.94
N LEU A 456 5.00 0.71 22.84
CA LEU A 456 4.28 1.47 21.83
C LEU A 456 4.82 1.14 20.43
N VAL A 457 6.15 1.09 20.28
CA VAL A 457 6.80 0.71 19.01
C VAL A 457 6.42 -0.72 18.60
N ALA A 458 6.34 -1.66 19.55
CA ALA A 458 5.88 -3.03 19.29
C ALA A 458 4.41 -3.06 18.82
N ASP A 459 3.53 -2.28 19.44
CA ASP A 459 2.11 -2.22 19.08
C ASP A 459 1.90 -1.64 17.67
N ILE A 460 2.68 -0.65 17.28
CA ILE A 460 2.68 -0.08 15.91
C ILE A 460 3.17 -1.12 14.93
N LEU A 461 4.32 -1.73 15.22
CA LEU A 461 4.93 -2.73 14.35
C LEU A 461 4.00 -3.94 14.14
N ALA A 462 3.28 -4.36 15.20
CA ALA A 462 2.27 -5.40 15.13
C ALA A 462 1.15 -5.07 14.11
N LYS A 463 0.70 -3.82 14.10
CA LYS A 463 -0.32 -3.34 13.14
C LYS A 463 0.23 -3.33 11.71
N VAL A 464 1.44 -2.79 11.51
CA VAL A 464 2.09 -2.70 10.21
C VAL A 464 2.36 -4.09 9.62
N CYS A 465 2.94 -4.98 10.41
CA CYS A 465 3.31 -6.34 9.98
C CYS A 465 2.15 -7.35 10.06
N LYS A 466 1.00 -6.95 10.60
CA LYS A 466 -0.18 -7.82 10.83
C LYS A 466 0.15 -9.06 11.68
N VAL A 467 1.00 -8.87 12.66
CA VAL A 467 1.42 -9.88 13.65
C VAL A 467 0.70 -9.59 14.97
N ASP A 468 0.46 -10.60 15.80
CA ASP A 468 -0.13 -10.37 17.12
C ASP A 468 0.85 -9.58 18.00
N ALA A 469 0.39 -8.46 18.56
CA ALA A 469 1.20 -7.63 19.45
C ALA A 469 1.70 -8.40 20.69
N ALA A 470 0.95 -9.38 21.17
CA ALA A 470 1.38 -10.24 22.26
C ALA A 470 2.62 -11.07 21.91
N ALA A 471 2.74 -11.51 20.66
CA ALA A 471 3.89 -12.27 20.18
C ALA A 471 5.17 -11.43 20.04
N LEU A 472 5.07 -10.09 20.01
CA LEU A 472 6.22 -9.18 19.98
C LEU A 472 6.65 -8.73 21.38
N LYS A 473 5.82 -8.95 22.41
CA LYS A 473 6.04 -8.48 23.79
C LYS A 473 6.72 -9.52 24.68
N GLU A 474 6.47 -10.79 24.41
CA GLU A 474 7.15 -11.87 25.14
C GLU A 474 8.53 -12.12 24.52
N ASP A 475 9.53 -12.43 25.34
CA ASP A 475 10.82 -12.93 24.85
C ASP A 475 10.54 -14.11 23.90
N ASP A 476 10.96 -14.00 22.66
CA ASP A 476 10.83 -15.06 21.62
C ASP A 476 11.24 -16.43 22.18
N ASN A 477 12.22 -16.45 23.08
CA ASN A 477 12.74 -17.68 23.69
C ASN A 477 11.73 -18.36 24.63
N THR A 478 10.94 -17.60 25.40
CA THR A 478 9.93 -18.15 26.30
C THR A 478 8.71 -18.66 25.51
N LEU A 479 8.30 -17.93 24.49
CA LEU A 479 7.25 -18.35 23.57
C LEU A 479 7.61 -19.63 22.83
N LEU A 480 8.85 -19.73 22.36
CA LEU A 480 9.34 -20.92 21.66
C LEU A 480 9.55 -22.11 22.57
N ALA A 481 9.98 -21.89 23.83
CA ALA A 481 10.14 -22.95 24.83
C ALA A 481 8.82 -23.65 25.18
N THR A 482 7.72 -22.88 25.27
CA THR A 482 6.38 -23.39 25.63
C THR A 482 5.53 -23.80 24.41
N LEU A 483 6.00 -23.54 23.20
CA LEU A 483 5.24 -23.76 21.97
C LEU A 483 4.74 -25.21 21.82
N GLN A 484 5.59 -26.18 22.11
CA GLN A 484 5.21 -27.60 22.03
C GLN A 484 4.07 -27.93 22.97
N GLU A 485 4.13 -27.50 24.22
CA GLU A 485 3.10 -27.78 25.24
C GLU A 485 1.76 -27.14 24.85
N ARG A 486 1.80 -25.87 24.39
CA ARG A 486 0.60 -25.15 23.96
C ARG A 486 -0.06 -25.79 22.73
N MET A 487 0.73 -26.28 21.78
CA MET A 487 0.20 -27.02 20.63
C MET A 487 -0.40 -28.36 21.04
N LEU A 488 0.26 -29.13 21.92
CA LEU A 488 -0.23 -30.45 22.39
C LEU A 488 -1.54 -30.34 23.17
N GLN A 489 -1.80 -29.22 23.85
CA GLN A 489 -3.09 -28.96 24.51
C GLN A 489 -4.26 -28.83 23.50
N LYS A 490 -3.97 -28.48 22.24
CA LYS A 490 -4.98 -28.19 21.21
C LYS A 490 -5.02 -29.25 20.09
N ILE A 491 -3.96 -30.04 19.96
CA ILE A 491 -3.79 -31.09 18.94
C ILE A 491 -3.65 -32.43 19.65
N TYR A 492 -4.51 -33.39 19.30
CA TYR A 492 -4.57 -34.65 19.97
C TYR A 492 -4.00 -35.77 19.11
N GLY A 493 -3.17 -36.63 19.74
CA GLY A 493 -2.66 -37.89 19.17
C GLY A 493 -1.64 -37.72 18.03
N GLN A 494 -1.17 -36.52 17.78
CA GLN A 494 -0.14 -36.24 16.77
C GLN A 494 1.15 -35.67 17.41
N ASP A 495 1.50 -36.20 18.60
CA ASP A 495 2.57 -35.67 19.44
C ASP A 495 3.92 -35.62 18.70
N GLU A 496 4.25 -36.68 17.96
CA GLU A 496 5.49 -36.77 17.18
C GLU A 496 5.52 -35.76 16.02
N ALA A 497 4.40 -35.56 15.34
CA ALA A 497 4.27 -34.59 14.28
C ALA A 497 4.42 -33.15 14.82
N VAL A 498 3.79 -32.85 15.95
CA VAL A 498 3.92 -31.55 16.64
C VAL A 498 5.37 -31.31 17.07
N ARG A 499 6.04 -32.33 17.65
CA ARG A 499 7.45 -32.23 18.06
C ARG A 499 8.34 -31.85 16.88
N GLN A 500 8.25 -32.56 15.75
CA GLN A 500 9.05 -32.31 14.55
C GLN A 500 8.81 -30.91 13.97
N VAL A 501 7.56 -30.44 13.97
CA VAL A 501 7.21 -29.09 13.51
C VAL A 501 7.82 -28.02 14.41
N VAL A 502 7.71 -28.19 15.73
CA VAL A 502 8.25 -27.24 16.70
C VAL A 502 9.77 -27.21 16.65
N GLU A 503 10.43 -28.38 16.60
CA GLU A 503 11.89 -28.47 16.46
C GLU A 503 12.39 -27.73 15.21
N ALA A 504 11.72 -27.90 14.05
CA ALA A 504 12.09 -27.20 12.83
C ALA A 504 11.99 -25.67 12.96
N VAL A 505 10.91 -25.18 13.59
CA VAL A 505 10.74 -23.73 13.86
C VAL A 505 11.77 -23.22 14.87
N GLN A 506 12.07 -23.98 15.93
CA GLN A 506 13.07 -23.61 16.91
C GLN A 506 14.48 -23.54 16.31
N MET A 507 14.87 -24.50 15.45
CA MET A 507 16.16 -24.48 14.75
C MET A 507 16.30 -23.24 13.85
N ALA A 508 15.26 -22.88 13.14
CA ALA A 508 15.25 -21.69 12.29
C ALA A 508 15.40 -20.41 13.11
N LYS A 509 14.62 -20.29 14.18
CA LYS A 509 14.65 -19.12 15.07
C LYS A 509 15.95 -18.99 15.86
N ALA A 510 16.64 -20.11 16.10
CA ALA A 510 17.98 -20.13 16.71
C ALA A 510 19.10 -19.69 15.75
N GLY A 511 18.79 -19.38 14.48
CA GLY A 511 19.78 -18.99 13.47
C GLY A 511 20.68 -20.15 13.03
N LEU A 512 20.22 -21.40 13.18
CA LEU A 512 20.99 -22.59 12.78
C LEU A 512 20.74 -23.00 11.32
N LEU A 513 19.81 -22.35 10.63
CA LEU A 513 19.56 -22.49 9.21
C LEU A 513 20.22 -21.36 8.43
N ASP A 514 20.42 -21.58 7.12
CA ASP A 514 20.97 -20.55 6.24
C ASP A 514 20.02 -19.34 6.14
N ASP A 515 20.54 -18.13 6.22
CA ASP A 515 19.76 -16.87 6.19
C ASP A 515 18.95 -16.66 4.90
N ASP A 516 19.36 -17.34 3.83
CA ASP A 516 18.69 -17.27 2.52
C ASP A 516 17.59 -18.33 2.33
N LYS A 517 17.16 -19.02 3.40
CA LYS A 517 16.10 -20.04 3.37
C LYS A 517 14.87 -19.62 4.15
N PRO A 518 13.67 -20.16 3.82
CA PRO A 518 12.48 -20.00 4.65
C PRO A 518 12.69 -20.52 6.08
N LEU A 519 11.91 -20.01 7.07
CA LEU A 519 11.94 -20.51 8.45
C LEU A 519 11.73 -22.03 8.57
N GLY A 520 11.06 -22.62 7.63
CA GLY A 520 10.90 -24.06 7.52
C GLY A 520 10.14 -24.44 6.26
N SER A 521 10.52 -25.53 5.63
CA SER A 521 9.83 -26.11 4.49
C SER A 521 9.47 -27.54 4.83
N LEU A 522 8.21 -27.76 5.25
CA LEU A 522 7.74 -29.02 5.82
C LEU A 522 6.72 -29.69 4.89
N LEU A 523 6.89 -30.98 4.66
CA LEU A 523 5.92 -31.81 3.95
C LEU A 523 5.13 -32.68 4.94
N PHE A 524 3.84 -32.42 5.10
CA PHE A 524 2.92 -33.19 5.95
C PHE A 524 2.30 -34.33 5.18
N VAL A 525 2.58 -35.55 5.56
CA VAL A 525 2.13 -36.76 4.87
C VAL A 525 1.20 -37.57 5.78
N GLY A 526 0.08 -38.00 5.25
CA GLY A 526 -0.87 -38.85 6.00
C GLY A 526 -2.26 -38.89 5.39
N PRO A 527 -3.15 -39.69 5.90
CA PRO A 527 -4.53 -39.81 5.41
C PRO A 527 -5.32 -38.50 5.49
N THR A 528 -6.45 -38.47 4.81
CA THR A 528 -7.37 -37.34 4.90
C THR A 528 -8.01 -37.28 6.30
N GLY A 529 -8.16 -36.10 6.87
CA GLY A 529 -8.88 -35.91 8.14
C GLY A 529 -8.07 -36.19 9.41
N VAL A 530 -6.74 -36.47 9.35
CA VAL A 530 -5.89 -36.74 10.52
C VAL A 530 -5.37 -35.46 11.22
N GLY A 531 -5.68 -34.26 10.71
CA GLY A 531 -5.33 -33.02 11.37
C GLY A 531 -4.18 -32.23 10.74
N LYS A 532 -3.68 -32.57 9.53
CA LYS A 532 -2.58 -31.85 8.86
C LYS A 532 -2.80 -30.34 8.78
N THR A 533 -3.93 -29.92 8.23
CA THR A 533 -4.34 -28.50 8.12
C THR A 533 -4.55 -27.84 9.49
N GLU A 534 -5.02 -28.60 10.49
CA GLU A 534 -5.23 -28.08 11.85
C GLU A 534 -3.90 -27.79 12.56
N VAL A 535 -2.88 -28.65 12.37
CA VAL A 535 -1.52 -28.37 12.90
C VAL A 535 -0.96 -27.08 12.31
N ALA A 536 -1.09 -26.86 11.02
CA ALA A 536 -0.66 -25.61 10.38
C ALA A 536 -1.42 -24.39 10.92
N ARG A 537 -2.74 -24.51 11.13
CA ARG A 537 -3.57 -23.44 11.70
C ARG A 537 -3.20 -23.12 13.14
N GLN A 538 -2.98 -24.14 13.97
CA GLN A 538 -2.59 -23.93 15.36
C GLN A 538 -1.17 -23.36 15.46
N LEU A 539 -0.25 -23.82 14.61
CA LEU A 539 1.10 -23.24 14.55
C LEU A 539 1.04 -21.74 14.23
N ALA A 540 0.27 -21.33 13.21
CA ALA A 540 0.10 -19.92 12.87
C ALA A 540 -0.47 -19.12 14.05
N ARG A 541 -1.48 -19.67 14.74
CA ARG A 541 -2.09 -19.03 15.93
C ARG A 541 -1.12 -18.90 17.09
N GLU A 542 -0.33 -19.94 17.38
CA GLU A 542 0.62 -19.95 18.50
C GLU A 542 1.85 -19.07 18.24
N LEU A 543 2.21 -18.90 16.97
CA LEU A 543 3.26 -17.96 16.57
C LEU A 543 2.74 -16.51 16.42
N GLY A 544 1.43 -16.27 16.56
CA GLY A 544 0.83 -14.94 16.39
C GLY A 544 0.88 -14.41 14.96
N VAL A 545 0.96 -15.30 13.94
CA VAL A 545 1.06 -14.92 12.52
C VAL A 545 -0.15 -15.40 11.72
N GLN A 546 -0.34 -14.83 10.55
CA GLN A 546 -1.45 -15.23 9.67
C GLN A 546 -1.20 -16.58 8.98
N LEU A 547 -2.28 -17.32 8.74
CA LEU A 547 -2.27 -18.51 7.89
C LEU A 547 -2.71 -18.13 6.47
N VAL A 548 -1.81 -18.20 5.52
CA VAL A 548 -2.08 -18.04 4.09
C VAL A 548 -2.25 -19.42 3.47
N ARG A 549 -3.39 -19.71 2.86
CA ARG A 549 -3.71 -21.03 2.32
C ARG A 549 -3.98 -20.97 0.83
N PHE A 550 -3.37 -21.92 0.09
CA PHE A 550 -3.67 -22.21 -1.31
C PHE A 550 -4.02 -23.69 -1.46
N ASP A 551 -5.11 -23.99 -2.16
CA ASP A 551 -5.50 -25.34 -2.51
C ASP A 551 -4.90 -25.69 -3.87
N MET A 552 -3.95 -26.61 -3.88
CA MET A 552 -3.22 -26.96 -5.10
C MET A 552 -4.07 -27.75 -6.11
N SER A 553 -5.25 -28.20 -5.73
CA SER A 553 -6.21 -28.77 -6.67
C SER A 553 -6.75 -27.77 -7.70
N GLU A 554 -6.70 -26.47 -7.40
CA GLU A 554 -7.06 -25.39 -8.31
C GLU A 554 -5.95 -25.09 -9.34
N TYR A 555 -4.74 -25.59 -9.11
CA TYR A 555 -3.53 -25.29 -9.90
C TYR A 555 -2.97 -26.53 -10.61
N THR A 556 -3.87 -27.36 -11.11
CA THR A 556 -3.52 -28.60 -11.85
C THR A 556 -3.09 -28.35 -13.29
N GLU A 557 -3.54 -27.24 -13.88
CA GLU A 557 -3.28 -26.89 -15.27
C GLU A 557 -2.23 -25.79 -15.42
N LYS A 558 -1.50 -25.81 -16.53
CA LYS A 558 -0.40 -24.86 -16.78
C LYS A 558 -0.83 -23.40 -16.72
N HIS A 559 -2.00 -23.06 -17.23
CA HIS A 559 -2.50 -21.69 -17.19
C HIS A 559 -2.90 -21.23 -15.77
N ALA A 560 -3.25 -22.16 -14.89
CA ALA A 560 -3.53 -21.81 -13.50
C ALA A 560 -2.23 -21.44 -12.74
N VAL A 561 -1.07 -21.97 -13.15
CA VAL A 561 0.24 -21.60 -12.57
C VAL A 561 0.53 -20.11 -12.79
N ALA A 562 0.15 -19.57 -13.96
CA ALA A 562 0.30 -18.15 -14.26
C ALA A 562 -0.46 -17.24 -13.26
N LYS A 563 -1.54 -17.72 -12.66
CA LYS A 563 -2.25 -16.96 -11.59
C LYS A 563 -1.43 -16.83 -10.31
N LEU A 564 -0.55 -17.82 -10.01
CA LEU A 564 0.27 -17.78 -8.79
C LEU A 564 1.43 -16.78 -8.87
N ILE A 565 2.06 -16.66 -10.05
CA ILE A 565 3.28 -15.85 -10.27
C ILE A 565 3.09 -14.71 -11.26
N GLY A 566 1.85 -14.50 -11.76
CA GLY A 566 1.53 -13.52 -12.81
C GLY A 566 1.61 -14.10 -14.23
N SER A 567 0.88 -13.50 -15.15
CA SER A 567 0.90 -13.85 -16.57
C SER A 567 2.17 -13.31 -17.26
N PRO A 568 2.76 -14.00 -18.21
CA PRO A 568 3.88 -13.48 -19.02
C PRO A 568 3.48 -12.22 -19.81
N ALA A 569 4.44 -11.35 -20.08
CA ALA A 569 4.23 -10.15 -20.89
C ALA A 569 3.59 -10.48 -22.25
N GLY A 570 2.52 -9.78 -22.59
CA GLY A 570 1.74 -9.98 -23.83
C GLY A 570 0.52 -10.88 -23.70
N TYR A 571 0.24 -11.46 -22.54
CA TYR A 571 -0.99 -12.21 -22.28
C TYR A 571 -1.98 -11.37 -21.48
N VAL A 572 -3.28 -11.64 -21.63
CA VAL A 572 -4.36 -11.01 -20.87
C VAL A 572 -4.14 -11.27 -19.36
N GLY A 573 -4.21 -10.22 -18.53
CA GLY A 573 -3.92 -10.30 -17.09
C GLY A 573 -2.44 -10.17 -16.73
N TYR A 574 -1.58 -9.66 -17.62
CA TYR A 574 -0.17 -9.34 -17.28
C TYR A 574 -0.06 -8.26 -16.19
N GLU A 575 -1.00 -7.32 -16.16
CA GLU A 575 -1.06 -6.27 -15.13
C GLU A 575 -1.52 -6.80 -13.76
N ASP A 576 -2.17 -7.96 -13.73
CA ASP A 576 -2.51 -8.66 -12.50
C ASP A 576 -1.26 -9.35 -11.95
N GLY A 577 -0.86 -9.05 -10.71
CA GLY A 577 0.26 -9.70 -10.04
C GLY A 577 0.06 -11.19 -9.81
N GLY A 578 1.08 -11.86 -9.32
CA GLY A 578 0.96 -13.25 -8.89
C GLY A 578 0.25 -13.35 -7.53
N LEU A 579 -0.80 -14.16 -7.44
CA LEU A 579 -1.55 -14.33 -6.18
C LEU A 579 -0.66 -14.77 -5.00
N LEU A 580 0.31 -15.63 -5.25
CA LEU A 580 1.25 -16.09 -4.22
C LEU A 580 2.21 -14.97 -3.81
N THR A 581 2.82 -14.29 -4.77
CA THR A 581 3.76 -13.21 -4.50
C THR A 581 3.09 -12.04 -3.81
N ASP A 582 1.88 -11.66 -4.24
CA ASP A 582 1.11 -10.58 -3.63
C ASP A 582 0.65 -10.93 -2.21
N ALA A 583 0.24 -12.17 -1.95
CA ALA A 583 -0.14 -12.63 -0.62
C ALA A 583 1.04 -12.55 0.36
N ILE A 584 2.22 -13.00 -0.06
CA ILE A 584 3.44 -12.96 0.79
C ILE A 584 3.92 -11.53 0.99
N ARG A 585 3.86 -10.66 -0.02
CA ARG A 585 4.20 -9.24 0.14
C ARG A 585 3.27 -8.52 1.12
N LYS A 586 1.97 -8.85 1.10
CA LYS A 586 0.99 -8.32 2.06
C LYS A 586 1.13 -8.88 3.47
N THR A 587 1.70 -10.07 3.60
CA THR A 587 1.89 -10.79 4.88
C THR A 587 3.23 -11.52 4.89
N PRO A 588 4.35 -10.79 5.04
CA PRO A 588 5.69 -11.37 4.95
C PRO A 588 6.02 -12.31 6.10
N ASN A 589 5.32 -12.19 7.23
CA ASN A 589 5.44 -13.08 8.38
C ASN A 589 4.18 -13.96 8.46
N CYS A 590 4.22 -15.17 7.91
CA CYS A 590 3.05 -16.04 7.86
C CYS A 590 3.42 -17.53 7.85
N VAL A 591 2.42 -18.36 8.12
CA VAL A 591 2.47 -19.79 7.77
C VAL A 591 1.79 -19.94 6.41
N LEU A 592 2.55 -20.33 5.40
CA LEU A 592 2.05 -20.62 4.05
C LEU A 592 1.67 -22.11 3.99
N LEU A 593 0.40 -22.39 3.77
CA LEU A 593 -0.13 -23.75 3.61
C LEU A 593 -0.49 -24.01 2.15
N LEU A 594 0.22 -24.94 1.51
CA LEU A 594 -0.08 -25.46 0.19
C LEU A 594 -0.75 -26.83 0.35
N ASP A 595 -2.08 -26.85 0.24
CA ASP A 595 -2.88 -28.05 0.51
C ASP A 595 -2.93 -28.96 -0.75
N GLU A 596 -2.80 -30.28 -0.57
CA GLU A 596 -2.84 -31.30 -1.63
C GLU A 596 -1.78 -31.09 -2.74
N ILE A 597 -0.53 -30.88 -2.35
CA ILE A 597 0.60 -30.54 -3.26
C ILE A 597 0.79 -31.57 -4.38
N GLU A 598 0.42 -32.84 -4.17
CA GLU A 598 0.51 -33.88 -5.20
C GLU A 598 -0.38 -33.66 -6.42
N LYS A 599 -1.36 -32.76 -6.32
CA LYS A 599 -2.26 -32.38 -7.43
C LYS A 599 -1.72 -31.22 -8.26
N ALA A 600 -0.73 -30.52 -7.74
CA ALA A 600 -0.16 -29.35 -8.40
C ALA A 600 0.50 -29.68 -9.73
N HIS A 601 0.42 -28.73 -10.68
CA HIS A 601 1.17 -28.82 -11.94
C HIS A 601 2.68 -28.85 -11.67
N GLN A 602 3.43 -29.49 -12.54
CA GLN A 602 4.87 -29.74 -12.37
C GLN A 602 5.69 -28.44 -12.27
N ASP A 603 5.24 -27.36 -12.91
CA ASP A 603 5.92 -26.06 -12.86
C ASP A 603 5.86 -25.42 -11.46
N ILE A 604 4.85 -25.75 -10.63
CA ILE A 604 4.78 -25.27 -9.24
C ILE A 604 5.92 -25.83 -8.39
N TYR A 605 6.32 -27.06 -8.62
CA TYR A 605 7.48 -27.63 -7.92
C TYR A 605 8.76 -26.85 -8.25
N ASN A 606 8.94 -26.40 -9.50
CA ASN A 606 10.09 -25.60 -9.89
C ASN A 606 10.09 -24.23 -9.18
N ILE A 607 8.91 -23.62 -9.02
CA ILE A 607 8.74 -22.37 -8.25
C ILE A 607 9.10 -22.59 -6.78
N LEU A 608 8.60 -23.68 -6.19
CA LEU A 608 8.87 -24.01 -4.79
C LEU A 608 10.34 -24.37 -4.54
N LEU A 609 11.05 -24.97 -5.51
CA LEU A 609 12.49 -25.18 -5.42
C LEU A 609 13.21 -23.83 -5.28
N GLN A 610 12.84 -22.83 -6.08
CA GLN A 610 13.41 -21.49 -5.98
C GLN A 610 13.13 -20.85 -4.61
N VAL A 611 11.89 -20.97 -4.10
CA VAL A 611 11.52 -20.47 -2.78
C VAL A 611 12.33 -21.15 -1.67
N MET A 612 12.50 -22.49 -1.72
CA MET A 612 13.22 -23.26 -0.72
C MET A 612 14.74 -23.02 -0.74
N ASP A 613 15.31 -22.65 -1.89
CA ASP A 613 16.75 -22.41 -2.03
C ASP A 613 17.16 -20.98 -1.69
N TYR A 614 16.34 -19.99 -2.05
CA TYR A 614 16.72 -18.57 -2.00
C TYR A 614 15.75 -17.73 -1.16
N ALA A 615 14.70 -18.30 -0.59
CA ALA A 615 13.63 -17.62 0.11
C ALA A 615 13.09 -16.37 -0.63
N ARG A 616 13.17 -16.37 -1.94
CA ARG A 616 12.73 -15.25 -2.80
C ARG A 616 12.04 -15.78 -4.04
N LEU A 617 10.97 -15.11 -4.41
CA LEU A 617 10.25 -15.38 -5.66
C LEU A 617 10.01 -14.06 -6.38
N THR A 618 10.38 -14.00 -7.64
CA THR A 618 10.14 -12.83 -8.49
C THR A 618 8.95 -13.13 -9.40
N ASP A 619 7.94 -12.27 -9.39
CA ASP A 619 6.80 -12.38 -10.28
C ASP A 619 7.15 -11.95 -11.72
N ASN A 620 6.20 -12.14 -12.64
CA ASN A 620 6.41 -11.76 -14.04
C ASN A 620 6.44 -10.25 -14.28
N ARG A 621 6.07 -9.42 -13.29
CA ARG A 621 6.23 -7.96 -13.28
C ARG A 621 7.62 -7.53 -12.77
N GLY A 622 8.45 -8.46 -12.32
CA GLY A 622 9.75 -8.18 -11.73
C GLY A 622 9.71 -7.88 -10.23
N GLN A 623 8.55 -7.95 -9.60
CA GLN A 623 8.40 -7.68 -8.17
C GLN A 623 8.80 -8.90 -7.35
N LYS A 624 9.59 -8.68 -6.31
CA LYS A 624 10.12 -9.74 -5.44
C LYS A 624 9.25 -9.93 -4.21
N ALA A 625 8.98 -11.18 -3.86
CA ALA A 625 8.39 -11.60 -2.59
C ALA A 625 9.45 -12.31 -1.75
N ASP A 626 9.53 -11.96 -0.46
CA ASP A 626 10.51 -12.50 0.49
C ASP A 626 9.86 -13.54 1.39
N PHE A 627 10.42 -14.73 1.41
CA PHE A 627 9.94 -15.89 2.19
C PHE A 627 10.82 -16.22 3.41
N ARG A 628 11.81 -15.41 3.76
CA ARG A 628 12.72 -15.68 4.88
C ARG A 628 11.99 -15.82 6.23
N ASN A 629 10.91 -15.08 6.42
CA ASN A 629 10.07 -15.15 7.61
C ASN A 629 8.81 -16.03 7.43
N VAL A 630 8.76 -16.87 6.41
CA VAL A 630 7.62 -17.74 6.11
C VAL A 630 7.92 -19.17 6.51
N VAL A 631 6.97 -19.81 7.20
CA VAL A 631 6.96 -21.28 7.39
C VAL A 631 6.13 -21.89 6.27
N VAL A 632 6.78 -22.58 5.35
CA VAL A 632 6.12 -23.25 4.21
C VAL A 632 5.70 -24.64 4.64
N ILE A 633 4.41 -24.92 4.64
CA ILE A 633 3.82 -26.22 4.93
C ILE A 633 3.09 -26.72 3.70
N MET A 634 3.47 -27.89 3.24
CA MET A 634 2.83 -28.60 2.13
C MET A 634 2.13 -29.84 2.66
N THR A 635 0.86 -30.07 2.30
CA THR A 635 0.18 -31.31 2.71
C THR A 635 0.06 -32.27 1.54
N SER A 636 0.16 -33.55 1.84
CA SER A 636 -0.04 -34.60 0.85
C SER A 636 -0.81 -35.79 1.43
N ASN A 637 -1.67 -36.36 0.60
CA ASN A 637 -2.34 -37.62 0.85
C ASN A 637 -1.64 -38.80 0.16
N ALA A 638 -0.50 -38.56 -0.48
CA ALA A 638 0.25 -39.61 -1.18
C ALA A 638 0.66 -40.73 -0.23
N GLY A 639 0.42 -41.95 -0.62
CA GLY A 639 0.74 -43.15 0.15
C GLY A 639 -0.36 -43.61 1.15
N ALA A 640 -1.38 -42.79 1.43
CA ALA A 640 -2.45 -43.16 2.36
C ALA A 640 -3.24 -44.42 1.92
N GLN A 641 -3.50 -44.53 0.60
CA GLN A 641 -4.22 -45.70 0.04
C GLN A 641 -3.40 -46.99 0.08
N PHE A 642 -2.08 -46.90 -0.04
CA PHE A 642 -1.20 -48.09 -0.04
C PHE A 642 -0.91 -48.58 1.37
N ALA A 643 -0.97 -47.72 2.37
CA ALA A 643 -0.79 -48.08 3.77
C ALA A 643 -1.93 -49.08 4.26
N SER A 644 -3.10 -49.03 3.64
CA SER A 644 -4.20 -49.97 3.93
C SER A 644 -4.02 -51.35 3.24
N GLN A 645 -3.29 -51.40 2.14
CA GLN A 645 -3.07 -52.67 1.39
C GLN A 645 -1.85 -53.46 1.89
N ALA A 646 -0.92 -52.85 2.60
CA ALA A 646 0.31 -53.50 3.09
C ALA A 646 0.06 -54.50 4.24
N SER A 647 -1.19 -54.62 4.74
CA SER A 647 -1.53 -55.54 5.83
C SER A 647 -1.89 -56.96 5.38
N VAL A 648 -1.85 -57.28 4.07
CA VAL A 648 -2.22 -58.58 3.52
C VAL A 648 -1.00 -59.20 2.82
N GLY A 649 -0.12 -59.82 3.60
CA GLY A 649 1.01 -60.58 3.07
C GLY A 649 2.11 -60.82 4.10
N PHE A 650 2.47 -62.05 4.31
CA PHE A 650 3.54 -62.49 5.20
C PHE A 650 4.88 -61.88 4.77
N GLN A 651 5.65 -61.38 5.75
CA GLN A 651 7.01 -60.88 5.72
C GLN A 651 7.21 -59.39 5.35
N SER A 652 7.29 -58.57 6.33
CA SER A 652 8.40 -57.74 6.80
C SER A 652 7.87 -56.70 7.79
N ARG A 653 8.66 -56.36 8.81
CA ARG A 653 8.38 -55.32 9.82
C ARG A 653 8.53 -53.88 9.22
N VAL A 654 7.88 -53.62 8.11
CA VAL A 654 7.82 -52.25 7.55
C VAL A 654 6.70 -51.54 8.31
N THR A 655 7.05 -50.51 9.05
CA THR A 655 6.03 -49.69 9.72
C THR A 655 5.16 -48.99 8.66
N ARG A 656 3.92 -48.68 8.97
CA ARG A 656 3.02 -47.96 8.07
C ARG A 656 3.60 -46.63 7.65
N GLY A 657 4.35 -45.95 8.52
CA GLY A 657 5.09 -44.74 8.23
C GLY A 657 6.16 -44.92 7.17
N ASP A 658 6.93 -46.03 7.23
CA ASP A 658 7.98 -46.33 6.23
C ASP A 658 7.38 -46.59 4.84
N ALA A 659 6.22 -47.25 4.79
CA ALA A 659 5.51 -47.47 3.54
C ALA A 659 4.99 -46.16 2.91
N MET A 660 4.48 -45.23 3.74
CA MET A 660 4.12 -43.88 3.28
C MET A 660 5.31 -43.11 2.76
N LEU A 661 6.42 -43.11 3.48
CA LEU A 661 7.66 -42.46 3.06
C LEU A 661 8.22 -43.05 1.77
N ALA A 662 8.15 -44.37 1.59
CA ALA A 662 8.53 -45.03 0.35
C ALA A 662 7.67 -44.57 -0.85
N GLN A 663 6.38 -44.35 -0.63
CA GLN A 663 5.48 -43.85 -1.68
C GLN A 663 5.72 -42.35 -1.97
N VAL A 664 5.99 -41.55 -0.95
CA VAL A 664 6.38 -40.13 -1.10
C VAL A 664 7.61 -40.02 -2.00
N LYS A 665 8.63 -40.87 -1.77
CA LYS A 665 9.85 -40.95 -2.62
C LYS A 665 9.58 -41.36 -4.07
N LYS A 666 8.45 -42.03 -4.36
CA LYS A 666 8.02 -42.35 -5.73
C LYS A 666 7.21 -41.22 -6.37
N THR A 667 6.42 -40.47 -5.56
CA THR A 667 5.55 -39.41 -6.04
C THR A 667 6.30 -38.11 -6.31
N PHE A 668 7.23 -37.77 -5.44
CA PHE A 668 8.01 -36.54 -5.54
C PHE A 668 9.44 -36.79 -6.00
N LYS A 669 9.98 -35.86 -6.80
CA LYS A 669 11.37 -35.97 -7.26
C LYS A 669 12.33 -35.87 -6.07
N PRO A 670 13.45 -36.63 -6.08
CA PRO A 670 14.46 -36.57 -5.03
C PRO A 670 15.00 -35.17 -4.78
N GLU A 671 15.14 -34.38 -5.83
CA GLU A 671 15.58 -32.96 -5.73
C GLU A 671 14.65 -32.13 -4.85
N PHE A 672 13.34 -32.28 -5.00
CA PHE A 672 12.35 -31.59 -4.19
C PHE A 672 12.39 -32.03 -2.72
N LEU A 673 12.47 -33.33 -2.47
CA LEU A 673 12.53 -33.87 -1.12
C LEU A 673 13.79 -33.47 -0.35
N ASN A 674 14.92 -33.33 -1.04
CA ASN A 674 16.20 -32.94 -0.43
C ASN A 674 16.25 -31.45 -0.01
N ARG A 675 15.32 -30.62 -0.51
CA ARG A 675 15.22 -29.18 -0.17
C ARG A 675 14.29 -28.93 1.00
N LEU A 676 13.52 -29.96 1.41
CA LEU A 676 12.65 -29.85 2.58
C LEU A 676 13.45 -29.81 3.87
N THR A 677 13.05 -28.97 4.82
CA THR A 677 13.55 -29.03 6.19
C THR A 677 13.17 -30.35 6.87
N GLY A 678 11.99 -30.87 6.52
CA GLY A 678 11.56 -32.17 7.06
C GLY A 678 10.28 -32.72 6.41
N THR A 679 10.13 -34.05 6.54
CA THR A 679 8.87 -34.73 6.18
C THR A 679 8.22 -35.25 7.44
N VAL A 680 7.04 -34.73 7.76
CA VAL A 680 6.28 -35.02 8.96
C VAL A 680 5.19 -36.04 8.65
N VAL A 681 5.26 -37.22 9.26
CA VAL A 681 4.29 -38.30 9.04
C VAL A 681 3.21 -38.25 10.11
N PHE A 682 1.98 -38.11 9.70
CA PHE A 682 0.80 -38.11 10.56
C PHE A 682 0.30 -39.51 10.78
N ARG A 683 0.01 -39.87 12.04
CA ARG A 683 -0.58 -41.16 12.42
C ARG A 683 -2.04 -41.23 12.02
N ASP A 684 -2.51 -42.46 11.78
CA ASP A 684 -3.94 -42.70 11.59
C ASP A 684 -4.71 -42.31 12.83
N MET A 685 -5.97 -41.91 12.63
CA MET A 685 -6.86 -41.60 13.73
C MET A 685 -7.30 -42.90 14.43
N ASP A 686 -7.20 -42.94 15.74
CA ASP A 686 -7.75 -43.96 16.60
C ASP A 686 -9.03 -43.46 17.31
N GLU A 687 -9.72 -44.36 18.00
CA GLU A 687 -10.98 -44.05 18.69
C GLU A 687 -10.78 -43.07 19.86
N GLN A 688 -9.61 -43.10 20.51
CA GLN A 688 -9.28 -42.18 21.58
C GLN A 688 -9.10 -40.76 21.05
N MET A 689 -8.37 -40.59 19.95
CA MET A 689 -8.23 -39.32 19.25
C MET A 689 -9.58 -38.78 18.79
N ALA A 690 -10.44 -39.64 18.20
CA ALA A 690 -11.76 -39.24 17.76
C ALA A 690 -12.64 -38.75 18.93
N SER A 691 -12.54 -39.40 20.09
CA SER A 691 -13.25 -38.98 21.32
C SER A 691 -12.80 -37.58 21.77
N LEU A 692 -11.49 -37.33 21.82
CA LEU A 692 -10.95 -36.04 22.23
C LEU A 692 -11.31 -34.91 21.24
N ILE A 693 -11.32 -35.22 19.93
CA ILE A 693 -11.76 -34.30 18.92
C ILE A 693 -13.23 -33.96 19.03
N LEU A 694 -14.07 -34.97 19.27
CA LEU A 694 -15.50 -34.75 19.51
C LEU A 694 -15.72 -33.84 20.72
N ASP A 695 -15.03 -34.06 21.83
CA ASP A 695 -15.11 -33.23 23.02
C ASP A 695 -14.66 -31.78 22.76
N LYS A 696 -13.60 -31.59 21.96
CA LYS A 696 -13.15 -30.25 21.52
C LYS A 696 -14.26 -29.55 20.70
N LYS A 697 -14.84 -30.24 19.71
CA LYS A 697 -15.86 -29.66 18.84
C LYS A 697 -17.16 -29.34 19.59
N LEU A 698 -17.51 -30.15 20.56
CA LEU A 698 -18.65 -29.90 21.45
C LEU A 698 -18.39 -28.69 22.37
N ARG A 699 -17.16 -28.53 22.88
CA ARG A 699 -16.77 -27.32 23.64
C ARG A 699 -16.86 -26.07 22.78
N GLU A 700 -16.32 -26.09 21.56
CA GLU A 700 -16.43 -24.99 20.60
C GLU A 700 -17.90 -24.61 20.32
N LEU A 701 -18.79 -25.62 20.22
CA LEU A 701 -20.22 -25.40 20.06
C LEU A 701 -20.85 -24.82 21.34
N GLN A 702 -20.46 -25.31 22.52
CA GLN A 702 -20.94 -24.83 23.81
C GLN A 702 -20.55 -23.38 24.04
N GLU A 703 -19.32 -22.95 23.66
CA GLU A 703 -18.88 -21.56 23.75
C GLU A 703 -19.78 -20.64 22.92
N LYS A 704 -20.12 -21.04 21.69
CA LYS A 704 -21.05 -20.28 20.83
C LYS A 704 -22.48 -20.22 21.43
N LEU A 705 -22.93 -21.28 22.06
CA LEU A 705 -24.23 -21.34 22.71
C LEU A 705 -24.28 -20.52 24.01
N SER A 706 -23.15 -20.42 24.72
CA SER A 706 -23.02 -19.61 25.94
C SER A 706 -23.26 -18.11 25.68
N ALA A 707 -22.87 -17.60 24.50
CA ALA A 707 -23.20 -16.22 24.06
C ALA A 707 -24.74 -16.00 24.01
N ARG A 708 -25.54 -17.05 23.80
CA ARG A 708 -27.01 -17.03 23.81
C ARG A 708 -27.61 -17.52 25.12
N LYS A 709 -26.81 -17.64 26.19
CA LYS A 709 -27.21 -18.17 27.50
C LYS A 709 -27.80 -19.59 27.48
N VAL A 710 -27.33 -20.42 26.53
CA VAL A 710 -27.77 -21.83 26.41
C VAL A 710 -26.67 -22.76 26.88
N GLN A 711 -26.98 -23.69 27.75
CA GLN A 711 -26.09 -24.72 28.26
C GLN A 711 -26.45 -26.07 27.63
N LEU A 712 -25.50 -26.62 26.84
CA LEU A 712 -25.69 -27.94 26.21
C LEU A 712 -25.00 -29.02 27.04
N THR A 713 -25.72 -30.08 27.34
CA THR A 713 -25.21 -31.29 28.00
C THR A 713 -25.48 -32.51 27.12
N LEU A 714 -24.65 -33.55 27.22
CA LEU A 714 -24.80 -34.77 26.46
C LEU A 714 -24.97 -35.95 27.42
N SER A 715 -25.84 -36.88 27.02
CA SER A 715 -25.87 -38.19 27.67
C SER A 715 -24.72 -39.07 27.17
N ASP A 716 -24.27 -40.06 27.97
CA ASP A 716 -23.23 -41.00 27.55
C ASP A 716 -23.63 -41.84 26.32
N GLU A 717 -24.90 -42.05 26.14
CA GLU A 717 -25.44 -42.72 24.95
C GLU A 717 -25.34 -41.85 23.71
N ALA A 718 -25.67 -40.55 23.80
CA ALA A 718 -25.54 -39.60 22.72
C ALA A 718 -24.05 -39.42 22.31
N ARG A 719 -23.15 -39.40 23.30
CA ARG A 719 -21.71 -39.34 23.03
C ARG A 719 -21.21 -40.57 22.27
N ARG A 720 -21.62 -41.78 22.71
CA ARG A 720 -21.27 -43.04 22.02
C ARG A 720 -21.85 -43.11 20.61
N TRP A 721 -23.07 -42.65 20.42
CA TRP A 721 -23.72 -42.58 19.12
C TRP A 721 -23.01 -41.64 18.16
N LEU A 722 -22.64 -40.42 18.61
CA LEU A 722 -21.89 -39.46 17.84
C LEU A 722 -20.52 -40.01 17.46
N LEU A 723 -19.80 -40.66 18.37
CA LEU A 723 -18.53 -41.32 18.09
C LEU A 723 -18.68 -42.43 17.06
N LYS A 724 -19.64 -43.32 17.22
CA LYS A 724 -19.89 -44.45 16.30
C LYS A 724 -20.22 -43.98 14.88
N LYS A 725 -20.98 -42.90 14.74
CA LYS A 725 -21.36 -42.33 13.44
C LYS A 725 -20.27 -41.42 12.86
N GLY A 726 -19.57 -40.67 13.72
CA GLY A 726 -18.56 -39.69 13.33
C GLY A 726 -17.14 -40.24 13.16
N PHE A 727 -16.88 -41.49 13.58
CA PHE A 727 -15.58 -42.12 13.41
C PHE A 727 -15.61 -43.19 12.34
N THR A 728 -15.04 -42.89 11.19
CA THR A 728 -14.75 -43.83 10.12
C THR A 728 -13.27 -43.80 9.77
N LYS A 729 -12.67 -44.96 9.50
CA LYS A 729 -11.24 -45.05 9.15
C LYS A 729 -10.91 -44.34 7.84
N GLU A 730 -11.89 -44.07 7.00
CA GLU A 730 -11.69 -43.46 5.67
C GLU A 730 -11.73 -41.93 5.71
N TYR A 731 -12.61 -41.33 6.53
CA TYR A 731 -12.85 -39.87 6.50
C TYR A 731 -12.32 -39.12 7.73
N GLY A 732 -11.89 -39.82 8.77
CA GLY A 732 -11.27 -39.26 9.95
C GLY A 732 -12.14 -38.21 10.67
N ALA A 733 -11.53 -37.15 11.17
CA ALA A 733 -12.20 -36.08 11.93
C ALA A 733 -13.23 -35.26 11.13
N ARG A 734 -13.17 -35.26 9.81
CA ARG A 734 -14.13 -34.51 8.96
C ARG A 734 -15.55 -35.08 9.13
N GLU A 735 -15.69 -36.38 9.38
CA GLU A 735 -17.02 -36.99 9.60
C GLU A 735 -17.63 -36.57 10.94
N ILE A 736 -16.81 -36.32 11.98
CA ILE A 736 -17.28 -35.78 13.26
C ILE A 736 -17.87 -34.36 13.05
N ASP A 737 -17.18 -33.48 12.32
CA ASP A 737 -17.72 -32.15 12.01
C ASP A 737 -19.01 -32.23 11.18
N ARG A 738 -19.10 -33.19 10.26
CA ARG A 738 -20.27 -33.41 9.42
C ARG A 738 -21.48 -33.91 10.27
N VAL A 739 -21.26 -34.86 11.11
CA VAL A 739 -22.31 -35.40 12.02
C VAL A 739 -22.79 -34.29 12.96
N ILE A 740 -21.92 -33.50 13.55
CA ILE A 740 -22.34 -32.37 14.39
C ILE A 740 -23.15 -31.37 13.56
N SER A 741 -22.75 -31.10 12.32
CA SER A 741 -23.43 -30.12 11.46
C SER A 741 -24.80 -30.62 10.97
N HIS A 742 -24.96 -31.94 10.70
CA HIS A 742 -26.18 -32.49 10.15
C HIS A 742 -27.16 -33.00 11.22
N ASP A 743 -26.64 -33.54 12.32
CA ASP A 743 -27.51 -34.22 13.31
C ASP A 743 -27.68 -33.36 14.59
N VAL A 744 -26.72 -32.51 14.98
CA VAL A 744 -26.80 -31.73 16.22
C VAL A 744 -27.28 -30.29 15.98
N LYS A 745 -26.63 -29.56 15.02
CA LYS A 745 -26.97 -28.14 14.79
C LYS A 745 -28.41 -27.90 14.34
N PRO A 746 -29.05 -28.71 13.47
CA PRO A 746 -30.46 -28.51 13.09
C PRO A 746 -31.44 -28.65 14.23
N LEU A 747 -31.17 -29.58 15.17
CA LEU A 747 -31.99 -29.74 16.37
C LEU A 747 -31.90 -28.50 17.27
N LEU A 748 -30.69 -28.02 17.52
CA LEU A 748 -30.47 -26.79 18.30
C LEU A 748 -31.03 -25.55 17.60
N MET A 749 -30.92 -25.46 16.28
CA MET A 749 -31.44 -24.33 15.49
C MET A 749 -32.95 -24.16 15.67
N ARG A 750 -33.70 -25.26 15.62
CA ARG A 750 -35.18 -25.24 15.80
C ARG A 750 -35.54 -24.65 17.18
N GLU A 751 -34.89 -25.16 18.24
CA GLU A 751 -35.17 -24.72 19.60
C GLU A 751 -34.71 -23.30 19.89
N LEU A 752 -33.58 -22.85 19.27
CA LEU A 752 -33.06 -21.51 19.39
C LEU A 752 -33.88 -20.46 18.64
N LEU A 753 -34.52 -20.83 17.52
CA LEU A 753 -35.27 -19.87 16.70
C LEU A 753 -36.76 -19.87 17.01
N PHE A 754 -37.34 -21.05 17.28
CA PHE A 754 -38.79 -21.21 17.36
C PHE A 754 -39.27 -21.95 18.63
N GLY A 755 -38.33 -22.44 19.46
CA GLY A 755 -38.63 -23.23 20.63
C GLY A 755 -38.31 -22.53 21.95
N GLN A 756 -38.14 -23.37 23.01
CA GLN A 756 -37.97 -22.87 24.38
C GLN A 756 -36.59 -22.24 24.69
N LEU A 757 -35.60 -22.42 23.79
CA LEU A 757 -34.25 -21.86 23.96
C LEU A 757 -34.07 -20.44 23.42
N GLN A 758 -35.14 -19.78 22.97
CA GLN A 758 -35.08 -18.37 22.47
C GLN A 758 -34.49 -17.38 23.48
N HIS A 759 -34.78 -17.59 24.78
CA HIS A 759 -34.31 -16.73 25.87
C HIS A 759 -33.21 -17.37 26.73
N GLY A 760 -32.59 -18.43 26.23
CA GLY A 760 -31.61 -19.23 26.97
C GLY A 760 -32.25 -20.41 27.68
N GLY A 761 -31.43 -21.31 28.24
CA GLY A 761 -31.89 -22.50 28.95
C GLY A 761 -30.88 -23.63 28.95
N LYS A 762 -31.31 -24.81 29.41
CA LYS A 762 -30.50 -26.04 29.38
C LYS A 762 -31.05 -26.97 28.35
N ALA A 763 -30.17 -27.53 27.52
CA ALA A 763 -30.52 -28.53 26.54
C ALA A 763 -29.71 -29.81 26.79
N GLN A 764 -30.32 -30.96 26.76
CA GLN A 764 -29.64 -32.25 26.85
C GLN A 764 -29.85 -33.05 25.58
N LEU A 765 -28.75 -33.45 24.93
CA LEU A 765 -28.80 -34.41 23.81
C LEU A 765 -28.94 -35.83 24.34
N LYS A 766 -29.94 -36.54 23.85
CA LYS A 766 -30.26 -37.95 24.14
C LYS A 766 -30.41 -38.74 22.85
N VAL A 767 -30.42 -40.06 22.96
CA VAL A 767 -30.72 -40.97 21.85
C VAL A 767 -32.07 -41.61 22.08
N GLU A 768 -32.98 -41.45 21.13
CA GLU A 768 -34.30 -42.09 21.13
C GLU A 768 -34.51 -42.76 19.77
N ALA A 769 -34.85 -44.06 19.79
CA ALA A 769 -35.10 -44.86 18.57
C ALA A 769 -33.95 -44.76 17.53
N ASP A 770 -32.66 -44.81 18.00
CA ASP A 770 -31.42 -44.70 17.19
C ASP A 770 -31.24 -43.35 16.48
N ALA A 771 -31.96 -42.32 16.91
CA ALA A 771 -31.79 -40.93 16.44
C ALA A 771 -31.50 -39.99 17.61
N LEU A 772 -30.79 -38.86 17.33
CA LEU A 772 -30.58 -37.84 18.33
C LEU A 772 -31.84 -37.01 18.56
N SER A 773 -32.18 -36.81 19.84
CA SER A 773 -33.27 -35.94 20.30
C SER A 773 -32.73 -34.89 21.30
N ILE A 774 -33.43 -33.78 21.44
CA ILE A 774 -33.15 -32.76 22.47
C ILE A 774 -34.21 -32.84 23.53
N SER A 775 -33.78 -32.96 24.78
CA SER A 775 -34.60 -32.75 25.98
C SER A 775 -34.24 -31.39 26.56
N LEU A 776 -35.24 -30.59 26.82
CA LEU A 776 -35.15 -29.24 27.37
C LEU A 776 -35.41 -29.26 28.87
#